data_3d029f2400331e8d82397cf3dd403bf5
#
_entry.id   3d029f2400331e8d82397cf3dd403bf5
#
_cell.length_a   1.000
_cell.length_b   1.000
_cell.length_c   1.000
_cell.angle_alpha   90.00
_cell.angle_beta   90.00
_cell.angle_gamma   90.00
#
_symmetry.space_group_name_H-M   'P 1'
#
loop_
_entity.id
_entity.type
_entity.pdbx_description
1 polymer ?
#
loop_
_entity_poly.entity_id
_entity_poly.type
_entity_poly.pdbx_seq_one_letter_code
_entity_poly.pdbx_strand_id
1 'polypeptide(L)'
;MISLCRGWRFTETWSKDFLAGREEGREVCLPHSVREIPLHYAGPEDYEMLCGYRRALEIPESFRGKRLFLQFDAAAHIATVYVNGRELTTHRCGYTAFRVEITDLVDYGGENSVAVRLDCTENGSVPPFGFVIDYLTFGGLYREVWLDVRSANYISDLYVTTPALDRAAVKLTVDGQPGRIGPARVRILDGEGNCLAEQSGQSEFELRVPGAKPWEADSPVRYVCEAELLDDHGEVIDAVRERFGFRTAVFKADGFYLNGKKFFLRGLNRHQSYPYIGYAAPEHLQREDARILKEELQCTAVRTSHYPQSRYFIDECDRLGLLVFTEIPGWQHIGDESWKEQAVENVREMVLQYRNHPSIVLWGVRINESQDDDPLYRRTNALARELDPSRQTSGVRYLEKSSLLEDVYAFNDFSHTGDNPGCKPKSKITTDMGKGFLISECNGHMFPTKPFDTWEKRQEHALRHAHVQDAALADGEHAGCFGWCMFDYPTHKDFGSGDRVCYHGVLDFFRNPKLAAAFYASQGEAFPVLELSSTMDIGDYPGGQIGHPWIFTNADEVALYKNDAYVTTFRPQGWQALRHGPIRVDDLIGELLESQEGFDREKAEFLRECLQAAGKYGTANLPLNWKARFLFAFTRWHMDFAAGMELYGKYVGNWGGEATVWRLDAKKDGKVVASRSFCPSRRLHLEARASRRALHEGDTYDMAAVRIRLLDEYGNLTPYAQLPLQLEAEGALELVGPALVTAEGGMTGCYLRTKGEKGEALLRVRCAQTEELTLRFTVE
;
A
#
# COMPACT_ATOMS: atom_id res chain seq x y z
N MET A 1 -28.36 -7.72 2.42
CA MET A 1 -28.14 -6.42 1.72
C MET A 1 -28.34 -6.63 0.22
N ILE A 2 -28.92 -5.65 -0.45
CA ILE A 2 -29.18 -5.62 -1.90
C ILE A 2 -28.31 -4.50 -2.49
N SER A 3 -27.56 -4.80 -3.54
CA SER A 3 -26.69 -3.80 -4.17
C SER A 3 -27.50 -2.71 -4.87
N LEU A 4 -27.08 -1.48 -4.67
CA LEU A 4 -27.62 -0.30 -5.36
C LEU A 4 -26.54 0.40 -6.21
N CYS A 5 -25.54 -0.34 -6.70
CA CYS A 5 -24.43 0.27 -7.45
C CYS A 5 -24.79 0.68 -8.89
N ARG A 6 -25.86 0.13 -9.48
CA ARG A 6 -26.32 0.46 -10.84
C ARG A 6 -27.54 1.37 -10.84
N GLY A 7 -27.80 1.99 -11.99
CA GLY A 7 -28.99 2.81 -12.21
C GLY A 7 -28.91 4.22 -11.61
N TRP A 8 -27.71 4.71 -11.33
CA TRP A 8 -27.51 6.08 -10.90
C TRP A 8 -27.44 7.05 -12.08
N ARG A 9 -28.03 8.23 -11.89
CA ARG A 9 -27.87 9.41 -12.75
C ARG A 9 -27.02 10.42 -12.03
N PHE A 10 -26.00 10.94 -12.69
CA PHE A 10 -25.02 11.88 -12.14
C PHE A 10 -25.07 13.21 -12.88
N THR A 11 -24.98 14.31 -12.13
CA THR A 11 -24.79 15.67 -12.64
C THR A 11 -23.61 16.35 -11.92
N GLU A 12 -22.79 17.09 -12.64
CA GLU A 12 -21.66 17.86 -12.06
C GLU A 12 -22.14 19.08 -11.27
N THR A 13 -23.40 19.51 -11.46
CA THR A 13 -23.99 20.65 -10.78
C THR A 13 -25.30 20.27 -10.12
N TRP A 14 -25.35 20.37 -8.80
CA TRP A 14 -26.58 20.12 -8.05
C TRP A 14 -27.63 21.18 -8.31
N SER A 15 -28.87 20.77 -8.55
CA SER A 15 -30.04 21.65 -8.69
C SER A 15 -31.27 21.05 -8.03
N LYS A 16 -32.29 21.91 -7.72
CA LYS A 16 -33.60 21.44 -7.27
C LYS A 16 -34.36 20.72 -8.39
N ASP A 17 -34.09 21.04 -9.65
CA ASP A 17 -34.69 20.39 -10.80
C ASP A 17 -34.12 18.98 -10.98
N PHE A 18 -32.84 18.78 -10.74
CA PHE A 18 -32.23 17.45 -10.69
C PHE A 18 -32.84 16.60 -9.55
N LEU A 19 -32.95 17.16 -8.33
CA LEU A 19 -33.64 16.48 -7.22
C LEU A 19 -35.04 16.05 -7.56
N ALA A 20 -35.82 16.92 -8.24
CA ALA A 20 -37.19 16.67 -8.64
C ALA A 20 -37.33 15.77 -9.89
N GLY A 21 -36.23 15.33 -10.51
CA GLY A 21 -36.25 14.52 -11.73
C GLY A 21 -36.62 15.26 -13.00
N ARG A 22 -36.61 16.59 -12.99
CA ARG A 22 -36.87 17.42 -14.17
C ARG A 22 -35.65 17.67 -15.02
N GLU A 23 -34.48 17.48 -14.46
CA GLU A 23 -33.19 17.55 -15.13
C GLU A 23 -32.57 16.14 -15.18
N GLU A 24 -32.09 15.73 -16.35
CA GLU A 24 -31.45 14.46 -16.55
C GLU A 24 -29.97 14.54 -16.24
N GLY A 25 -29.39 13.42 -15.72
CA GLY A 25 -27.96 13.22 -15.56
C GLY A 25 -27.46 12.10 -16.45
N ARG A 26 -26.13 12.01 -16.62
CA ARG A 26 -25.51 10.85 -17.27
C ARG A 26 -25.65 9.61 -16.40
N GLU A 27 -25.78 8.45 -17.03
CA GLU A 27 -25.78 7.18 -16.30
C GLU A 27 -24.39 6.83 -15.79
N VAL A 28 -24.32 6.38 -14.55
CA VAL A 28 -23.08 5.95 -13.91
C VAL A 28 -23.31 4.70 -13.07
N CYS A 29 -22.23 3.92 -12.90
CA CYS A 29 -22.16 2.78 -12.01
C CYS A 29 -21.20 3.10 -10.85
N LEU A 30 -21.55 2.69 -9.62
CA LEU A 30 -20.66 2.84 -8.46
C LEU A 30 -19.73 1.63 -8.34
N PRO A 31 -18.52 1.84 -7.79
CA PRO A 31 -17.87 3.07 -7.34
C PRO A 31 -17.69 4.12 -8.46
N HIS A 32 -17.88 5.41 -8.16
CA HIS A 32 -17.79 6.46 -9.17
C HIS A 32 -17.01 7.68 -8.64
N SER A 33 -15.98 8.09 -9.37
CA SER A 33 -15.32 9.39 -9.21
C SER A 33 -16.01 10.42 -10.09
N VAL A 34 -16.15 11.65 -9.62
CA VAL A 34 -16.87 12.71 -10.33
C VAL A 34 -16.38 12.96 -11.75
N ARG A 35 -15.05 12.78 -11.97
CA ARG A 35 -14.40 12.82 -13.28
C ARG A 35 -13.21 11.84 -13.32
N GLU A 36 -12.73 11.52 -14.51
CA GLU A 36 -11.41 10.94 -14.69
C GLU A 36 -10.35 11.99 -14.39
N ILE A 37 -9.35 11.62 -13.58
CA ILE A 37 -8.31 12.53 -13.10
C ILE A 37 -7.06 12.36 -13.96
N PRO A 38 -6.49 13.44 -14.52
CA PRO A 38 -5.23 13.34 -15.25
C PRO A 38 -4.11 12.84 -14.33
N LEU A 39 -3.16 12.07 -14.89
CA LEU A 39 -2.05 11.51 -14.11
C LEU A 39 -1.14 12.60 -13.54
N HIS A 40 -0.94 13.68 -14.30
CA HIS A 40 -0.16 14.84 -13.94
C HIS A 40 -1.00 16.10 -14.06
N TYR A 41 -0.62 17.15 -13.34
CA TYR A 41 -1.21 18.50 -13.41
C TYR A 41 -2.71 18.56 -13.06
N ALA A 42 -3.24 17.60 -12.29
CA ALA A 42 -4.62 17.66 -11.84
C ALA A 42 -4.92 18.99 -11.11
N GLY A 43 -6.01 19.67 -11.50
CA GLY A 43 -6.47 20.91 -10.93
C GLY A 43 -7.77 20.75 -10.13
N PRO A 44 -8.17 21.76 -9.31
CA PRO A 44 -9.42 21.72 -8.56
C PRO A 44 -10.65 21.45 -9.43
N GLU A 45 -10.63 21.92 -10.68
CA GLU A 45 -11.70 21.69 -11.66
C GLU A 45 -11.94 20.22 -11.98
N ASP A 46 -10.95 19.35 -11.74
CA ASP A 46 -11.06 17.91 -12.00
C ASP A 46 -11.73 17.14 -10.86
N TYR A 47 -11.74 17.68 -9.62
CA TYR A 47 -12.20 16.94 -8.45
C TYR A 47 -13.08 17.75 -7.47
N GLU A 48 -13.07 19.09 -7.51
CA GLU A 48 -13.89 19.93 -6.64
C GLU A 48 -15.18 20.37 -7.36
N MET A 49 -16.34 19.98 -6.84
CA MET A 49 -17.64 20.41 -7.35
C MET A 49 -18.74 20.15 -6.34
N LEU A 50 -19.89 20.81 -6.56
CA LEU A 50 -21.13 20.51 -5.87
C LEU A 50 -22.04 19.73 -6.82
N CYS A 51 -21.96 18.41 -6.76
CA CYS A 51 -22.59 17.50 -7.69
C CYS A 51 -23.83 16.78 -7.12
N GLY A 52 -24.50 16.01 -7.97
CA GLY A 52 -25.68 15.25 -7.62
C GLY A 52 -25.70 13.85 -8.18
N TYR A 53 -26.20 12.93 -7.36
CA TYR A 53 -26.54 11.56 -7.76
C TYR A 53 -28.00 11.32 -7.51
N ARG A 54 -28.71 10.64 -8.42
CA ARG A 54 -30.12 10.27 -8.28
C ARG A 54 -30.39 8.90 -8.90
N ARG A 55 -31.24 8.10 -8.25
CA ARG A 55 -31.73 6.84 -8.81
C ARG A 55 -33.16 6.56 -8.42
N ALA A 56 -33.86 5.79 -9.23
CA ALA A 56 -35.13 5.14 -8.86
C ALA A 56 -34.84 3.96 -7.90
N LEU A 57 -35.74 3.73 -6.96
CA LEU A 57 -35.69 2.65 -6.00
C LEU A 57 -37.06 2.00 -5.85
N GLU A 58 -37.22 0.81 -6.40
CA GLU A 58 -38.42 0.00 -6.20
C GLU A 58 -38.37 -0.70 -4.85
N ILE A 59 -39.42 -0.54 -4.04
CA ILE A 59 -39.55 -1.21 -2.74
C ILE A 59 -40.75 -2.18 -2.83
N PRO A 60 -40.48 -3.51 -2.86
CA PRO A 60 -41.53 -4.51 -2.92
C PRO A 60 -42.51 -4.41 -1.75
N GLU A 61 -43.81 -4.67 -1.99
CA GLU A 61 -44.83 -4.73 -0.93
C GLU A 61 -44.46 -5.76 0.18
N SER A 62 -43.73 -6.83 -0.16
CA SER A 62 -43.25 -7.84 0.79
C SER A 62 -42.26 -7.33 1.84
N PHE A 63 -41.74 -6.10 1.67
CA PHE A 63 -40.87 -5.46 2.66
C PHE A 63 -41.65 -4.66 3.71
N ARG A 64 -42.98 -4.52 3.56
CA ARG A 64 -43.82 -3.86 4.56
C ARG A 64 -43.70 -4.57 5.92
N GLY A 65 -43.48 -3.78 6.98
CA GLY A 65 -43.23 -4.29 8.33
C GLY A 65 -41.77 -4.67 8.62
N LYS A 66 -40.88 -4.53 7.64
CA LYS A 66 -39.42 -4.62 7.82
C LYS A 66 -38.81 -3.24 8.05
N ARG A 67 -37.59 -3.20 8.55
CA ARG A 67 -36.79 -1.98 8.66
C ARG A 67 -35.89 -1.87 7.41
N LEU A 68 -35.89 -0.71 6.79
CA LEU A 68 -35.16 -0.46 5.55
C LEU A 68 -34.12 0.63 5.77
N PHE A 69 -32.88 0.36 5.36
CA PHE A 69 -31.78 1.30 5.48
C PHE A 69 -31.04 1.44 4.17
N LEU A 70 -30.69 2.67 3.81
CA LEU A 70 -29.66 2.93 2.83
C LEU A 70 -28.30 2.96 3.54
N GLN A 71 -27.36 2.15 3.09
CA GLN A 71 -26.00 2.15 3.58
C GLN A 71 -25.06 2.61 2.48
N PHE A 72 -24.24 3.60 2.80
CA PHE A 72 -23.18 4.13 1.96
C PHE A 72 -21.85 3.72 2.56
N ASP A 73 -21.01 3.01 1.80
CA ASP A 73 -19.69 2.58 2.31
C ASP A 73 -18.67 3.73 2.31
N ALA A 74 -18.87 4.78 1.52
CA ALA A 74 -18.32 6.13 1.67
C ALA A 74 -18.91 7.08 0.61
N ALA A 75 -18.87 8.38 0.91
CA ALA A 75 -19.25 9.45 -0.02
C ALA A 75 -18.40 10.71 0.25
N ALA A 76 -17.55 11.12 -0.69
CA ALA A 76 -16.60 12.20 -0.44
C ALA A 76 -17.07 13.54 -1.04
N HIS A 77 -17.24 14.59 -0.19
CA HIS A 77 -16.85 14.63 1.23
C HIS A 77 -18.05 14.84 2.15
N ILE A 78 -19.00 15.73 1.78
CA ILE A 78 -20.20 16.01 2.57
C ILE A 78 -21.42 15.56 1.76
N ALA A 79 -22.09 14.52 2.23
CA ALA A 79 -23.21 13.91 1.54
C ALA A 79 -24.54 14.21 2.22
N THR A 80 -25.46 14.91 1.54
CA THR A 80 -26.83 15.09 1.98
C THR A 80 -27.75 14.14 1.21
N VAL A 81 -28.45 13.26 1.93
CA VAL A 81 -29.28 12.20 1.36
C VAL A 81 -30.74 12.63 1.36
N TYR A 82 -31.41 12.39 0.23
CA TYR A 82 -32.83 12.65 0.03
C TYR A 82 -33.56 11.37 -0.39
N VAL A 83 -34.75 11.15 0.14
CA VAL A 83 -35.69 10.12 -0.32
C VAL A 83 -37.03 10.78 -0.63
N ASN A 84 -37.57 10.52 -1.82
CA ASN A 84 -38.81 11.12 -2.31
C ASN A 84 -38.84 12.67 -2.19
N GLY A 85 -37.66 13.30 -2.45
CA GLY A 85 -37.48 14.74 -2.37
C GLY A 85 -37.35 15.31 -0.96
N ARG A 86 -37.45 14.49 0.10
CA ARG A 86 -37.29 14.89 1.48
C ARG A 86 -35.86 14.69 1.92
N GLU A 87 -35.22 15.71 2.51
CA GLU A 87 -33.90 15.63 3.14
C GLU A 87 -33.96 14.82 4.42
N LEU A 88 -33.00 13.89 4.61
CA LEU A 88 -32.95 12.97 5.74
C LEU A 88 -31.77 13.25 6.67
N THR A 89 -30.58 13.31 6.10
CA THR A 89 -29.34 13.46 6.88
C THR A 89 -28.25 14.07 6.02
N THR A 90 -27.26 14.66 6.70
CA THR A 90 -26.00 15.08 6.09
C THR A 90 -24.85 14.42 6.83
N HIS A 91 -24.14 13.54 6.13
CA HIS A 91 -22.90 12.92 6.61
C HIS A 91 -21.68 13.76 6.23
N ARG A 92 -20.73 13.94 7.16
CA ARG A 92 -19.64 14.92 7.04
C ARG A 92 -18.24 14.28 7.11
N CYS A 93 -18.11 13.05 6.65
CA CYS A 93 -16.83 12.37 6.53
C CYS A 93 -16.74 11.65 5.19
N GLY A 94 -15.69 11.95 4.42
CA GLY A 94 -15.50 11.34 3.10
C GLY A 94 -14.99 9.89 3.11
N TYR A 95 -14.68 9.29 4.29
CA TYR A 95 -13.90 8.06 4.35
C TYR A 95 -14.54 6.91 5.14
N THR A 96 -15.61 7.19 5.87
CA THR A 96 -16.33 6.24 6.71
C THR A 96 -17.67 5.85 6.10
N ALA A 97 -18.18 4.68 6.47
CA ALA A 97 -19.52 4.25 6.11
C ALA A 97 -20.56 4.91 7.00
N PHE A 98 -21.74 5.17 6.43
CA PHE A 98 -22.89 5.66 7.18
C PHE A 98 -24.19 5.03 6.70
N ARG A 99 -25.21 5.07 7.56
CA ARG A 99 -26.48 4.39 7.37
C ARG A 99 -27.65 5.35 7.63
N VAL A 100 -28.68 5.27 6.79
CA VAL A 100 -29.88 6.12 6.88
C VAL A 100 -31.13 5.26 6.85
N GLU A 101 -31.98 5.36 7.86
CA GLU A 101 -33.26 4.65 7.86
C GLU A 101 -34.27 5.33 6.95
N ILE A 102 -34.99 4.52 6.13
CA ILE A 102 -35.97 4.99 5.17
C ILE A 102 -37.33 4.31 5.34
N THR A 103 -37.55 3.51 6.37
CA THR A 103 -38.71 2.65 6.61
C THR A 103 -40.06 3.40 6.42
N ASP A 104 -40.21 4.56 7.06
CA ASP A 104 -41.47 5.33 7.06
C ASP A 104 -41.56 6.37 5.93
N LEU A 105 -40.62 6.33 4.98
CA LEU A 105 -40.44 7.36 3.96
C LEU A 105 -40.65 6.85 2.55
N VAL A 106 -40.85 5.55 2.39
CA VAL A 106 -40.95 4.87 1.10
C VAL A 106 -42.38 4.42 0.83
N ASP A 107 -42.76 4.43 -0.46
CA ASP A 107 -43.97 3.82 -0.95
C ASP A 107 -43.71 2.34 -1.24
N TYR A 108 -44.35 1.46 -0.46
CA TYR A 108 -44.28 0.02 -0.64
C TYR A 108 -45.15 -0.43 -1.83
N GLY A 109 -44.61 -1.27 -2.69
CA GLY A 109 -45.22 -1.70 -3.94
C GLY A 109 -45.11 -0.65 -5.05
N GLY A 110 -44.35 0.43 -4.84
CA GLY A 110 -44.18 1.54 -5.74
C GLY A 110 -42.72 1.92 -5.99
N GLU A 111 -42.55 2.88 -6.89
CA GLU A 111 -41.24 3.48 -7.19
C GLU A 111 -40.98 4.65 -6.25
N ASN A 112 -39.76 4.69 -5.70
CA ASN A 112 -39.25 5.77 -4.89
C ASN A 112 -38.06 6.41 -5.58
N SER A 113 -37.64 7.59 -5.12
CA SER A 113 -36.42 8.25 -5.57
C SER A 113 -35.44 8.41 -4.43
N VAL A 114 -34.19 8.06 -4.67
CA VAL A 114 -33.06 8.38 -3.80
C VAL A 114 -32.19 9.39 -4.51
N ALA A 115 -31.82 10.48 -3.83
CA ALA A 115 -30.85 11.43 -4.34
C ALA A 115 -29.81 11.78 -3.28
N VAL A 116 -28.60 12.11 -3.74
CA VAL A 116 -27.49 12.56 -2.89
C VAL A 116 -26.94 13.86 -3.48
N ARG A 117 -27.01 14.93 -2.68
CA ARG A 117 -26.26 16.15 -2.93
C ARG A 117 -24.88 15.94 -2.32
N LEU A 118 -23.84 16.04 -3.14
CA LEU A 118 -22.48 15.76 -2.70
C LEU A 118 -21.59 16.99 -2.92
N ASP A 119 -21.08 17.53 -1.82
CA ASP A 119 -20.08 18.58 -1.82
C ASP A 119 -18.69 17.94 -1.79
N CYS A 120 -17.99 18.01 -2.92
CA CYS A 120 -16.65 17.48 -3.13
C CYS A 120 -15.57 18.55 -2.95
N THR A 121 -15.93 19.75 -2.50
CA THR A 121 -14.95 20.84 -2.28
C THR A 121 -14.16 20.64 -0.98
N GLU A 122 -13.02 21.32 -0.88
CA GLU A 122 -12.20 21.36 0.31
C GLU A 122 -12.83 22.25 1.39
N ASN A 123 -13.89 21.74 2.02
CA ASN A 123 -14.65 22.47 3.02
C ASN A 123 -13.93 22.48 4.38
N GLY A 124 -13.36 23.63 4.76
CA GLY A 124 -12.60 23.79 6.00
C GLY A 124 -13.37 23.55 7.31
N SER A 125 -14.66 23.24 7.27
CA SER A 125 -15.46 22.88 8.44
C SER A 125 -15.41 21.39 8.80
N VAL A 126 -14.71 20.56 8.04
CA VAL A 126 -14.60 19.12 8.27
C VAL A 126 -13.18 18.60 8.01
N PRO A 127 -12.69 17.60 8.79
CA PRO A 127 -11.44 16.92 8.46
C PRO A 127 -11.49 16.25 7.07
N PRO A 128 -10.38 16.23 6.33
CA PRO A 128 -9.02 16.70 6.67
C PRO A 128 -8.76 18.18 6.37
N PHE A 129 -9.75 18.93 5.91
CA PHE A 129 -9.60 20.27 5.33
C PHE A 129 -9.39 21.37 6.35
N GLY A 130 -8.88 22.52 5.84
CA GLY A 130 -8.61 23.75 6.59
C GLY A 130 -7.20 24.30 6.39
N PHE A 131 -6.29 23.48 5.87
CA PHE A 131 -4.93 23.84 5.50
C PHE A 131 -4.46 22.97 4.33
N VAL A 132 -3.25 23.21 3.79
CA VAL A 132 -2.62 22.37 2.78
C VAL A 132 -2.49 20.93 3.28
N ILE A 133 -2.78 19.97 2.43
CA ILE A 133 -2.50 18.54 2.65
C ILE A 133 -1.54 18.04 1.56
N ASP A 134 -0.79 16.97 1.82
CA ASP A 134 0.20 16.47 0.87
C ASP A 134 -0.33 15.44 -0.12
N TYR A 135 -1.61 15.10 -0.05
CA TYR A 135 -2.29 14.16 -0.95
C TYR A 135 -3.52 14.80 -1.58
N LEU A 136 -3.91 14.31 -2.76
CA LEU A 136 -5.12 14.73 -3.44
C LEU A 136 -6.34 14.02 -2.86
N THR A 137 -7.41 14.76 -2.61
CA THR A 137 -8.72 14.21 -2.24
C THR A 137 -9.60 14.12 -3.49
N PHE A 138 -10.42 13.07 -3.57
CA PHE A 138 -11.23 12.78 -4.74
C PHE A 138 -12.70 12.72 -4.34
N GLY A 139 -13.55 13.40 -5.10
CA GLY A 139 -15.00 13.43 -4.88
C GLY A 139 -15.73 12.27 -5.56
N GLY A 140 -16.90 11.94 -5.03
CA GLY A 140 -17.82 10.98 -5.61
C GLY A 140 -18.46 10.03 -4.62
N LEU A 141 -19.47 9.28 -5.09
CA LEU A 141 -19.90 8.03 -4.46
C LEU A 141 -18.89 6.94 -4.86
N TYR A 142 -17.73 7.00 -4.25
CA TYR A 142 -16.57 6.21 -4.69
C TYR A 142 -16.46 4.83 -4.03
N ARG A 143 -17.49 4.45 -3.25
CA ARG A 143 -17.70 3.10 -2.72
C ARG A 143 -19.14 2.69 -2.95
N GLU A 144 -19.45 1.46 -2.57
CA GLU A 144 -20.74 0.83 -2.82
C GLU A 144 -21.86 1.48 -1.99
N VAL A 145 -23.09 1.36 -2.52
CA VAL A 145 -24.33 1.70 -1.83
C VAL A 145 -25.25 0.48 -1.80
N TRP A 146 -25.91 0.28 -0.66
CA TRP A 146 -26.70 -0.92 -0.37
C TRP A 146 -28.08 -0.54 0.17
N LEU A 147 -29.08 -1.38 -0.12
CA LEU A 147 -30.32 -1.45 0.63
C LEU A 147 -30.22 -2.60 1.63
N ASP A 148 -30.17 -2.28 2.93
CA ASP A 148 -30.21 -3.26 4.00
C ASP A 148 -31.64 -3.43 4.50
N VAL A 149 -32.16 -4.65 4.38
CA VAL A 149 -33.53 -5.03 4.75
C VAL A 149 -33.49 -5.90 5.98
N ARG A 150 -34.00 -5.38 7.10
CA ARG A 150 -33.94 -6.04 8.41
C ARG A 150 -35.33 -6.35 8.94
N SER A 151 -35.42 -7.28 9.86
CA SER A 151 -36.64 -7.52 10.62
C SER A 151 -37.00 -6.34 11.51
N ALA A 152 -38.24 -6.30 12.00
CA ALA A 152 -38.70 -5.22 12.89
C ALA A 152 -37.83 -5.12 14.16
N ASN A 153 -37.38 -6.27 14.66
CA ASN A 153 -36.31 -6.39 15.66
C ASN A 153 -35.13 -7.02 14.99
N TYR A 154 -33.93 -6.46 15.15
CA TYR A 154 -32.75 -6.91 14.45
C TYR A 154 -31.48 -6.65 15.28
N ILE A 155 -30.44 -7.41 15.00
CA ILE A 155 -29.12 -7.21 15.59
C ILE A 155 -28.46 -6.02 14.87
N SER A 156 -28.33 -4.89 15.58
CA SER A 156 -27.73 -3.68 15.03
C SER A 156 -26.22 -3.63 15.14
N ASP A 157 -25.65 -4.41 16.11
CA ASP A 157 -24.20 -4.50 16.31
C ASP A 157 -23.82 -5.88 16.86
N LEU A 158 -22.73 -6.43 16.31
CA LEU A 158 -22.09 -7.67 16.76
C LEU A 158 -20.62 -7.40 16.98
N TYR A 159 -20.20 -7.33 18.22
CA TYR A 159 -18.83 -7.06 18.61
C TYR A 159 -18.16 -8.29 19.21
N VAL A 160 -17.01 -8.69 18.65
CA VAL A 160 -16.25 -9.88 19.04
C VAL A 160 -14.86 -9.48 19.50
N THR A 161 -14.51 -9.87 20.72
CA THR A 161 -13.15 -9.74 21.26
C THR A 161 -12.56 -11.09 21.62
N THR A 162 -11.23 -11.17 21.68
CA THR A 162 -10.52 -12.41 21.99
C THR A 162 -9.60 -12.21 23.20
N PRO A 163 -10.15 -12.31 24.44
CA PRO A 163 -9.37 -12.11 25.66
C PRO A 163 -8.28 -13.19 25.86
N ALA A 164 -8.40 -14.31 25.18
CA ALA A 164 -7.40 -15.37 25.12
C ALA A 164 -7.43 -16.05 23.74
N LEU A 165 -6.39 -16.83 23.42
CA LEU A 165 -6.26 -17.51 22.12
C LEU A 165 -7.29 -18.63 21.87
N ASP A 166 -8.06 -19.00 22.88
CA ASP A 166 -9.13 -19.99 22.81
C ASP A 166 -10.50 -19.50 23.34
N ARG A 167 -10.62 -18.17 23.55
CA ARG A 167 -11.81 -17.56 24.13
C ARG A 167 -12.27 -16.35 23.35
N ALA A 168 -13.54 -16.35 22.97
CA ALA A 168 -14.23 -15.22 22.37
C ALA A 168 -15.25 -14.63 23.36
N ALA A 169 -15.21 -13.33 23.56
CA ALA A 169 -16.25 -12.57 24.24
C ALA A 169 -17.06 -11.81 23.19
N VAL A 170 -18.37 -12.02 23.18
CA VAL A 170 -19.28 -11.46 22.16
C VAL A 170 -20.32 -10.59 22.82
N LYS A 171 -20.52 -9.40 22.27
CA LYS A 171 -21.54 -8.46 22.69
C LYS A 171 -22.48 -8.15 21.53
N LEU A 172 -23.78 -8.26 21.78
CA LEU A 172 -24.84 -7.93 20.83
C LEU A 172 -25.58 -6.68 21.27
N THR A 173 -25.90 -5.84 20.29
CA THR A 173 -26.91 -4.78 20.41
C THR A 173 -28.08 -5.12 19.53
N VAL A 174 -29.28 -5.06 20.09
CA VAL A 174 -30.53 -5.34 19.37
C VAL A 174 -31.38 -4.08 19.36
N ASP A 175 -31.77 -3.65 18.17
CA ASP A 175 -32.67 -2.52 17.95
C ASP A 175 -34.01 -2.99 17.42
N GLY A 176 -35.05 -2.18 17.62
CA GLY A 176 -36.40 -2.46 17.12
C GLY A 176 -37.51 -2.04 18.09
N GLN A 177 -38.67 -2.67 17.95
CA GLN A 177 -39.82 -2.36 18.79
C GLN A 177 -39.71 -3.07 20.15
N PRO A 178 -40.02 -2.38 21.27
CA PRO A 178 -40.07 -3.02 22.57
C PRO A 178 -41.15 -4.12 22.64
N GLY A 179 -40.78 -5.34 22.95
CA GLY A 179 -41.69 -6.45 23.20
C GLY A 179 -41.24 -7.74 22.50
N ARG A 180 -41.36 -8.89 23.18
CA ARG A 180 -41.13 -10.26 22.68
C ARG A 180 -39.86 -10.44 21.82
N ILE A 181 -38.71 -10.10 22.39
CA ILE A 181 -37.41 -10.51 21.87
C ILE A 181 -37.04 -11.77 22.67
N GLY A 182 -36.94 -12.92 22.00
CA GLY A 182 -36.43 -14.15 22.55
C GLY A 182 -34.93 -14.07 22.80
N PRO A 183 -34.30 -15.18 23.26
CA PRO A 183 -32.86 -15.23 23.44
C PRO A 183 -32.16 -15.14 22.08
N ALA A 184 -30.94 -14.59 22.07
CA ALA A 184 -30.03 -14.73 20.95
C ALA A 184 -29.25 -16.05 21.06
N ARG A 185 -28.91 -16.64 19.92
CA ARG A 185 -28.02 -17.80 19.82
C ARG A 185 -26.73 -17.34 19.10
N VAL A 186 -25.58 -17.56 19.73
CA VAL A 186 -24.28 -17.22 19.16
C VAL A 186 -23.48 -18.49 18.92
N ARG A 187 -22.93 -18.62 17.72
CA ARG A 187 -22.10 -19.75 17.30
C ARG A 187 -20.75 -19.27 16.80
N ILE A 188 -19.70 -20.00 17.11
CA ILE A 188 -18.38 -19.85 16.49
C ILE A 188 -18.18 -20.96 15.48
N LEU A 189 -17.99 -20.59 14.22
CA LEU A 189 -17.80 -21.52 13.11
C LEU A 189 -16.35 -21.44 12.62
N ASP A 190 -15.82 -22.59 12.17
CA ASP A 190 -14.54 -22.62 11.45
C ASP A 190 -14.69 -22.18 9.97
N GLY A 191 -13.58 -22.22 9.21
CA GLY A 191 -13.58 -21.84 7.79
C GLY A 191 -14.38 -22.77 6.88
N GLU A 192 -14.75 -23.96 7.35
CA GLU A 192 -15.58 -24.95 6.65
C GLU A 192 -17.06 -24.86 7.05
N GLY A 193 -17.38 -24.01 8.04
CA GLY A 193 -18.74 -23.80 8.55
C GLY A 193 -19.15 -24.76 9.67
N ASN A 194 -18.20 -25.54 10.23
CA ASN A 194 -18.49 -26.43 11.37
C ASN A 194 -18.62 -25.60 12.66
N CYS A 195 -19.66 -25.89 13.46
CA CYS A 195 -19.87 -25.23 14.74
C CYS A 195 -18.89 -25.79 15.79
N LEU A 196 -18.04 -24.91 16.31
CA LEU A 196 -17.03 -25.23 17.32
C LEU A 196 -17.48 -24.93 18.74
N ALA A 197 -18.34 -23.94 18.92
CA ALA A 197 -18.95 -23.55 20.18
C ALA A 197 -20.28 -22.85 19.92
N GLU A 198 -21.23 -23.05 20.86
CA GLU A 198 -22.55 -22.42 20.81
C GLU A 198 -22.97 -21.99 22.21
N GLN A 199 -23.65 -20.86 22.32
CA GLN A 199 -24.26 -20.39 23.57
C GLN A 199 -25.52 -19.60 23.24
N SER A 200 -26.57 -19.79 24.07
CA SER A 200 -27.78 -18.96 24.04
C SER A 200 -27.82 -18.04 25.25
N GLY A 201 -28.32 -16.81 25.06
CA GLY A 201 -28.36 -15.76 26.08
C GLY A 201 -29.06 -14.52 25.58
N GLN A 202 -28.81 -13.37 26.20
CA GLN A 202 -29.44 -12.09 25.82
C GLN A 202 -28.52 -11.20 24.96
N SER A 203 -27.43 -10.71 25.56
CA SER A 203 -26.59 -9.69 24.90
C SER A 203 -25.09 -9.91 25.05
N GLU A 204 -24.67 -10.67 26.07
CA GLU A 204 -23.25 -10.93 26.36
C GLU A 204 -22.97 -12.43 26.44
N PHE A 205 -21.91 -12.88 25.76
CA PHE A 205 -21.56 -14.30 25.63
C PHE A 205 -20.08 -14.48 25.83
N GLU A 206 -19.70 -15.59 26.41
CA GLU A 206 -18.31 -16.01 26.54
C GLU A 206 -18.18 -17.45 26.04
N LEU A 207 -17.58 -17.60 24.83
CA LEU A 207 -17.45 -18.90 24.19
C LEU A 207 -15.99 -19.36 24.23
N ARG A 208 -15.80 -20.61 24.66
CA ARG A 208 -14.50 -21.24 24.62
C ARG A 208 -14.41 -22.20 23.45
N VAL A 209 -13.30 -22.10 22.67
CA VAL A 209 -13.00 -22.95 21.52
C VAL A 209 -11.68 -23.67 21.75
N PRO A 210 -11.69 -24.84 22.47
CA PRO A 210 -10.48 -25.57 22.76
C PRO A 210 -9.77 -25.99 21.48
N GLY A 211 -8.46 -25.72 21.38
CA GLY A 211 -7.65 -26.03 20.19
C GLY A 211 -7.83 -25.05 19.03
N ALA A 212 -8.44 -23.88 19.26
CA ALA A 212 -8.48 -22.83 18.26
C ALA A 212 -7.05 -22.49 17.80
N LYS A 213 -6.89 -22.36 16.49
CA LYS A 213 -5.62 -21.90 15.90
C LYS A 213 -5.60 -20.37 15.92
N PRO A 214 -4.54 -19.76 16.45
CA PRO A 214 -4.45 -18.31 16.50
C PRO A 214 -4.34 -17.72 15.09
N TRP A 215 -4.79 -16.48 14.95
CA TRP A 215 -4.49 -15.64 13.80
C TRP A 215 -3.06 -15.12 13.96
N GLU A 216 -2.18 -15.46 13.01
CA GLU A 216 -0.78 -15.04 12.97
C GLU A 216 -0.44 -14.46 11.60
N ALA A 217 0.62 -13.66 11.50
CA ALA A 217 1.02 -13.01 10.25
C ALA A 217 1.32 -14.02 9.12
N ASP A 218 1.86 -15.19 9.44
CA ASP A 218 2.22 -16.22 8.46
C ASP A 218 1.20 -17.39 8.41
N SER A 219 0.20 -17.37 9.30
CA SER A 219 -0.89 -18.36 9.36
C SER A 219 -2.19 -17.70 9.85
N PRO A 220 -2.83 -16.86 9.02
CA PRO A 220 -3.96 -16.02 9.41
C PRO A 220 -5.29 -16.80 9.45
N VAL A 221 -5.46 -17.63 10.46
CA VAL A 221 -6.69 -18.45 10.63
C VAL A 221 -7.84 -17.53 11.07
N ARG A 222 -8.95 -17.58 10.34
CA ARG A 222 -10.17 -16.83 10.62
C ARG A 222 -11.31 -17.74 10.97
N TYR A 223 -12.19 -17.24 11.85
CA TYR A 223 -13.42 -17.86 12.27
C TYR A 223 -14.60 -16.94 11.94
N VAL A 224 -15.81 -17.49 12.01
CA VAL A 224 -17.05 -16.73 11.87
C VAL A 224 -17.81 -16.78 13.18
N CYS A 225 -18.13 -15.62 13.73
CA CYS A 225 -19.12 -15.46 14.79
C CYS A 225 -20.47 -15.24 14.11
N GLU A 226 -21.39 -16.15 14.30
CA GLU A 226 -22.77 -16.04 13.82
C GLU A 226 -23.68 -15.80 15.02
N ALA A 227 -24.48 -14.75 14.94
CA ALA A 227 -25.48 -14.41 15.94
C ALA A 227 -26.86 -14.43 15.31
N GLU A 228 -27.78 -15.18 15.91
CA GLU A 228 -29.19 -15.30 15.52
C GLU A 228 -30.07 -14.75 16.63
N LEU A 229 -30.99 -13.86 16.27
CA LEU A 229 -32.05 -13.39 17.14
C LEU A 229 -33.28 -14.31 16.98
N LEU A 230 -33.80 -14.81 18.06
CA LEU A 230 -34.93 -15.76 18.03
C LEU A 230 -36.21 -15.07 18.50
N ASP A 231 -37.35 -15.60 18.07
CA ASP A 231 -38.67 -15.23 18.63
C ASP A 231 -39.02 -16.09 19.84
N ASP A 232 -40.20 -15.90 20.42
CA ASP A 232 -40.73 -16.68 21.56
C ASP A 232 -40.94 -18.17 21.23
N HIS A 233 -40.96 -18.56 19.96
CA HIS A 233 -41.10 -19.91 19.46
C HIS A 233 -39.78 -20.58 19.11
N GLY A 234 -38.68 -19.82 19.19
CA GLY A 234 -37.33 -20.27 18.85
C GLY A 234 -37.00 -20.17 17.34
N GLU A 235 -37.85 -19.53 16.54
CA GLU A 235 -37.59 -19.27 15.12
C GLU A 235 -36.67 -18.07 14.94
N VAL A 236 -35.77 -18.15 13.94
CA VAL A 236 -34.80 -17.10 13.63
C VAL A 236 -35.50 -15.92 12.96
N ILE A 237 -35.47 -14.76 13.59
CA ILE A 237 -36.06 -13.50 13.06
C ILE A 237 -35.03 -12.59 12.43
N ASP A 238 -33.76 -12.67 12.85
CA ASP A 238 -32.63 -11.95 12.26
C ASP A 238 -31.33 -12.69 12.50
N ALA A 239 -30.35 -12.51 11.61
CA ALA A 239 -29.03 -13.12 11.74
C ALA A 239 -27.94 -12.21 11.20
N VAL A 240 -26.80 -12.19 11.89
CA VAL A 240 -25.58 -11.45 11.51
C VAL A 240 -24.36 -12.35 11.62
N ARG A 241 -23.40 -12.16 10.75
CA ARG A 241 -22.13 -12.87 10.75
C ARG A 241 -20.97 -11.91 10.68
N GLU A 242 -19.99 -12.11 11.58
CA GLU A 242 -18.73 -11.37 11.59
C GLU A 242 -17.53 -12.33 11.52
N ARG A 243 -16.55 -11.96 10.69
CA ARG A 243 -15.27 -12.70 10.66
C ARG A 243 -14.33 -12.14 11.71
N PHE A 244 -13.63 -13.02 12.40
CA PHE A 244 -12.64 -12.63 13.41
C PHE A 244 -11.49 -13.64 13.48
N GLY A 245 -10.46 -13.35 14.27
CA GLY A 245 -9.35 -14.27 14.52
C GLY A 245 -8.94 -14.26 15.98
N PHE A 246 -8.67 -15.42 16.56
CA PHE A 246 -8.14 -15.50 17.92
C PHE A 246 -6.71 -14.97 17.95
N ARG A 247 -6.50 -13.84 18.61
CA ARG A 247 -5.18 -13.23 18.76
C ARG A 247 -5.08 -12.34 19.98
N THR A 248 -3.84 -12.11 20.43
CA THR A 248 -3.47 -11.02 21.33
C THR A 248 -2.44 -10.15 20.65
N ALA A 249 -2.63 -8.82 20.68
CA ALA A 249 -1.73 -7.83 20.07
C ALA A 249 -1.46 -6.73 21.06
N VAL A 250 -0.20 -6.57 21.50
CA VAL A 250 0.15 -5.65 22.60
C VAL A 250 1.45 -4.91 22.28
N PHE A 251 1.40 -3.59 22.34
CA PHE A 251 2.59 -2.74 22.33
C PHE A 251 3.09 -2.55 23.76
N LYS A 252 4.37 -2.79 23.97
CA LYS A 252 5.08 -2.63 25.23
C LYS A 252 6.25 -1.65 25.05
N ALA A 253 6.89 -1.30 26.15
CA ALA A 253 8.05 -0.40 26.16
C ALA A 253 9.18 -0.83 25.21
N ASP A 254 9.35 -2.12 25.03
CA ASP A 254 10.41 -2.75 24.26
C ASP A 254 9.98 -3.30 22.89
N GLY A 255 8.77 -2.96 22.40
CA GLY A 255 8.32 -3.34 21.07
C GLY A 255 6.88 -3.87 21.02
N PHE A 256 6.50 -4.47 19.90
CA PHE A 256 5.18 -5.06 19.67
C PHE A 256 5.22 -6.58 19.85
N TYR A 257 4.13 -7.14 20.38
CA TYR A 257 3.95 -8.57 20.64
C TYR A 257 2.66 -9.08 20.02
N LEU A 258 2.77 -10.06 19.12
CA LEU A 258 1.65 -10.80 18.57
C LEU A 258 1.63 -12.20 19.20
N ASN A 259 0.50 -12.56 19.84
CA ASN A 259 0.35 -13.85 20.52
C ASN A 259 1.48 -14.17 21.51
N GLY A 260 1.96 -13.14 22.22
CA GLY A 260 3.02 -13.25 23.21
C GLY A 260 4.44 -13.32 22.64
N LYS A 261 4.60 -13.35 21.32
CA LYS A 261 5.90 -13.35 20.65
C LYS A 261 6.25 -11.92 20.18
N LYS A 262 7.48 -11.48 20.42
CA LYS A 262 7.97 -10.20 19.91
C LYS A 262 7.98 -10.21 18.39
N PHE A 263 7.44 -9.16 17.78
CA PHE A 263 7.23 -9.05 16.34
C PHE A 263 7.53 -7.63 15.88
N PHE A 264 8.33 -7.47 14.82
CA PHE A 264 8.64 -6.15 14.27
C PHE A 264 7.71 -5.81 13.11
N LEU A 265 7.03 -4.67 13.20
CA LEU A 265 6.14 -4.17 12.17
C LEU A 265 6.95 -3.50 11.05
N ARG A 266 7.39 -4.28 10.05
CA ARG A 266 8.03 -3.75 8.85
C ARG A 266 6.98 -3.43 7.82
N GLY A 267 6.76 -2.14 7.57
CA GLY A 267 5.64 -1.71 6.76
C GLY A 267 5.89 -0.53 5.84
N LEU A 268 4.86 -0.21 5.12
CA LEU A 268 4.72 0.99 4.29
C LEU A 268 3.44 1.72 4.62
N ASN A 269 3.42 3.01 4.34
CA ASN A 269 2.21 3.82 4.35
C ASN A 269 1.47 3.65 3.02
N ARG A 270 0.14 3.61 3.03
CA ARG A 270 -0.68 3.46 1.83
C ARG A 270 -1.74 4.55 1.77
N HIS A 271 -1.77 5.32 0.67
CA HIS A 271 -2.96 6.03 0.19
C HIS A 271 -3.88 5.06 -0.55
N GLN A 272 -5.14 5.46 -0.87
CA GLN A 272 -6.09 4.60 -1.59
C GLN A 272 -6.35 5.07 -3.03
N SER A 273 -5.50 5.95 -3.57
CA SER A 273 -5.66 6.51 -4.90
C SER A 273 -5.13 5.59 -6.01
N TYR A 274 -5.79 5.68 -7.17
CA TYR A 274 -5.42 4.98 -8.39
C TYR A 274 -5.40 5.96 -9.56
N PRO A 275 -4.50 5.81 -10.55
CA PRO A 275 -4.51 6.59 -11.77
C PRO A 275 -5.89 6.65 -12.42
N TYR A 276 -6.29 7.81 -12.87
CA TYR A 276 -7.52 8.14 -13.59
C TYR A 276 -8.81 8.01 -12.79
N ILE A 277 -8.96 7.05 -11.91
CA ILE A 277 -10.18 6.76 -11.15
C ILE A 277 -10.18 7.31 -9.71
N GLY A 278 -9.09 7.93 -9.28
CA GLY A 278 -9.01 8.46 -7.91
C GLY A 278 -9.25 7.39 -6.85
N TYR A 279 -10.30 7.56 -6.03
CA TYR A 279 -10.69 6.60 -5.00
C TYR A 279 -11.69 5.52 -5.47
N ALA A 280 -12.26 5.66 -6.69
CA ALA A 280 -13.32 4.78 -7.19
C ALA A 280 -12.79 3.43 -7.70
N ALA A 281 -12.05 2.73 -6.86
CA ALA A 281 -11.49 1.43 -7.16
C ALA A 281 -12.42 0.31 -6.64
N PRO A 282 -12.84 -0.65 -7.52
CA PRO A 282 -13.69 -1.76 -7.11
C PRO A 282 -12.94 -2.76 -6.23
N GLU A 283 -13.67 -3.71 -5.65
CA GLU A 283 -13.17 -4.72 -4.69
C GLU A 283 -11.82 -5.32 -5.10
N HIS A 284 -11.69 -5.78 -6.35
CA HIS A 284 -10.47 -6.44 -6.78
C HIS A 284 -9.21 -5.58 -6.62
N LEU A 285 -9.25 -4.31 -7.05
CA LEU A 285 -8.09 -3.42 -6.95
C LEU A 285 -7.73 -3.11 -5.50
N GLN A 286 -8.72 -3.01 -4.61
CA GLN A 286 -8.48 -2.81 -3.18
C GLN A 286 -7.75 -4.02 -2.56
N ARG A 287 -8.18 -5.24 -2.91
CA ARG A 287 -7.52 -6.49 -2.47
C ARG A 287 -6.12 -6.64 -3.07
N GLU A 288 -5.93 -6.21 -4.31
CA GLU A 288 -4.65 -6.30 -5.00
C GLU A 288 -3.54 -5.51 -4.29
N ASP A 289 -3.82 -4.30 -3.76
CA ASP A 289 -2.82 -3.55 -3.02
C ASP A 289 -2.37 -4.27 -1.72
N ALA A 290 -3.29 -4.94 -1.01
CA ALA A 290 -2.93 -5.75 0.16
C ALA A 290 -2.06 -6.95 -0.24
N ARG A 291 -2.39 -7.58 -1.39
CA ARG A 291 -1.62 -8.69 -1.95
C ARG A 291 -0.21 -8.24 -2.36
N ILE A 292 -0.07 -7.10 -3.02
CA ILE A 292 1.24 -6.53 -3.38
C ILE A 292 2.09 -6.29 -2.13
N LEU A 293 1.51 -5.66 -1.09
CA LEU A 293 2.23 -5.41 0.17
C LEU A 293 2.73 -6.71 0.81
N LYS A 294 1.88 -7.73 0.89
CA LYS A 294 2.21 -8.99 1.58
C LYS A 294 3.03 -9.94 0.73
N GLU A 295 2.60 -10.19 -0.52
CA GLU A 295 3.14 -11.26 -1.35
C GLU A 295 4.31 -10.79 -2.22
N GLU A 296 4.32 -9.53 -2.71
CA GLU A 296 5.41 -9.03 -3.56
C GLU A 296 6.47 -8.28 -2.74
N LEU A 297 6.05 -7.37 -1.84
CA LEU A 297 6.96 -6.58 -1.01
C LEU A 297 7.33 -7.28 0.31
N GLN A 298 6.68 -8.38 0.64
CA GLN A 298 6.88 -9.15 1.87
C GLN A 298 6.81 -8.28 3.14
N CYS A 299 5.98 -7.24 3.13
CA CYS A 299 5.70 -6.41 4.30
C CYS A 299 4.92 -7.21 5.35
N THR A 300 5.16 -6.90 6.63
CA THR A 300 4.41 -7.49 7.75
C THR A 300 3.28 -6.60 8.23
N ALA A 301 3.32 -5.32 7.88
CA ALA A 301 2.35 -4.33 8.30
C ALA A 301 2.12 -3.24 7.24
N VAL A 302 1.00 -2.52 7.39
CA VAL A 302 0.66 -1.32 6.61
C VAL A 302 0.03 -0.27 7.53
N ARG A 303 0.33 1.01 7.28
CA ARG A 303 -0.44 2.11 7.85
C ARG A 303 -1.34 2.70 6.77
N THR A 304 -2.65 2.78 7.06
CA THR A 304 -3.63 3.40 6.15
C THR A 304 -3.64 4.91 6.36
N SER A 305 -2.68 5.60 5.78
CA SER A 305 -2.50 7.04 5.87
C SER A 305 -3.42 7.78 4.91
N HIS A 306 -4.12 8.81 5.29
CA HIS A 306 -4.36 9.33 6.63
C HIS A 306 -5.87 9.30 6.87
N TYR A 307 -6.49 8.14 6.73
CA TYR A 307 -7.95 7.95 6.81
C TYR A 307 -8.33 6.46 6.75
N PRO A 308 -9.55 6.10 7.20
CA PRO A 308 -10.09 4.75 7.04
C PRO A 308 -10.22 4.36 5.56
N GLN A 309 -9.68 3.20 5.19
CA GLN A 309 -9.68 2.73 3.80
C GLN A 309 -10.74 1.65 3.56
N SER A 310 -10.85 1.18 2.31
CA SER A 310 -11.88 0.24 1.89
C SER A 310 -11.95 -1.02 2.78
N ARG A 311 -13.17 -1.47 3.09
CA ARG A 311 -13.38 -2.74 3.80
C ARG A 311 -12.75 -3.93 3.08
N TYR A 312 -12.73 -3.93 1.75
CA TYR A 312 -12.12 -5.00 0.97
C TYR A 312 -10.60 -5.06 1.14
N PHE A 313 -9.95 -3.91 1.30
CA PHE A 313 -8.54 -3.86 1.64
C PHE A 313 -8.27 -4.44 3.03
N ILE A 314 -9.08 -4.07 4.03
CA ILE A 314 -8.92 -4.58 5.41
C ILE A 314 -9.26 -6.07 5.49
N ASP A 315 -10.34 -6.54 4.84
CA ASP A 315 -10.69 -7.96 4.73
C ASP A 315 -9.53 -8.79 4.14
N GLU A 316 -8.86 -8.23 3.15
CA GLU A 316 -7.72 -8.90 2.53
C GLU A 316 -6.48 -8.89 3.42
N CYS A 317 -6.26 -7.82 4.20
CA CYS A 317 -5.24 -7.80 5.25
C CYS A 317 -5.49 -8.90 6.29
N ASP A 318 -6.76 -9.09 6.70
CA ASP A 318 -7.15 -10.20 7.59
C ASP A 318 -6.82 -11.58 7.00
N ARG A 319 -7.10 -11.74 5.69
CA ARG A 319 -6.88 -13.01 4.98
C ARG A 319 -5.39 -13.32 4.78
N LEU A 320 -4.58 -12.30 4.58
CA LEU A 320 -3.16 -12.43 4.26
C LEU A 320 -2.25 -12.39 5.50
N GLY A 321 -2.77 -12.00 6.67
CA GLY A 321 -1.96 -11.79 7.86
C GLY A 321 -1.12 -10.51 7.78
N LEU A 322 -1.61 -9.47 7.13
CA LEU A 322 -0.98 -8.16 7.07
C LEU A 322 -1.53 -7.28 8.20
N LEU A 323 -0.67 -6.89 9.15
CA LEU A 323 -1.10 -6.07 10.28
C LEU A 323 -1.37 -4.63 9.87
N VAL A 324 -2.39 -4.00 10.48
CA VAL A 324 -2.87 -2.68 10.08
C VAL A 324 -2.81 -1.70 11.25
N PHE A 325 -2.22 -0.54 11.00
CA PHE A 325 -2.38 0.68 11.77
C PHE A 325 -3.31 1.62 10.98
N THR A 326 -4.52 1.87 11.48
CA THR A 326 -5.50 2.76 10.81
C THR A 326 -5.78 3.99 11.66
N GLU A 327 -6.14 5.12 11.02
CA GLU A 327 -6.28 6.41 11.69
C GLU A 327 -7.44 7.24 11.15
N ILE A 328 -7.88 8.23 11.95
CA ILE A 328 -8.91 9.21 11.57
C ILE A 328 -8.39 10.17 10.49
N PRO A 329 -9.29 10.74 9.65
CA PRO A 329 -8.91 11.70 8.62
C PRO A 329 -8.31 12.98 9.21
N GLY A 330 -7.19 13.43 8.66
CA GLY A 330 -6.57 14.71 9.01
C GLY A 330 -5.08 14.78 8.73
N TRP A 331 -4.58 16.00 8.44
CA TRP A 331 -3.18 16.29 8.23
C TRP A 331 -2.84 17.69 8.75
N GLN A 332 -2.04 17.77 9.81
CA GLN A 332 -1.54 18.96 10.53
C GLN A 332 -2.61 19.90 11.12
N HIS A 333 -3.67 20.21 10.38
CA HIS A 333 -4.67 21.19 10.79
C HIS A 333 -5.61 20.68 11.89
N ILE A 334 -5.89 21.54 12.85
CA ILE A 334 -6.97 21.40 13.84
C ILE A 334 -7.86 22.63 13.71
N GLY A 335 -9.14 22.40 13.36
CA GLY A 335 -10.11 23.47 13.17
C GLY A 335 -10.78 23.95 14.46
N ASP A 336 -11.92 24.61 14.28
CA ASP A 336 -12.76 25.10 15.38
C ASP A 336 -13.49 23.95 16.13
N GLU A 337 -14.35 24.28 17.09
CA GLU A 337 -15.02 23.25 17.88
C GLU A 337 -15.94 22.35 17.04
N SER A 338 -16.60 22.88 16.03
CA SER A 338 -17.43 22.08 15.11
C SER A 338 -16.59 21.06 14.33
N TRP A 339 -15.42 21.47 13.87
CA TRP A 339 -14.43 20.60 13.23
C TRP A 339 -13.92 19.50 14.20
N LYS A 340 -13.66 19.87 15.46
CA LYS A 340 -13.21 18.92 16.51
C LYS A 340 -14.29 17.90 16.86
N GLU A 341 -15.58 18.34 16.94
CA GLU A 341 -16.70 17.40 17.12
C GLU A 341 -16.74 16.38 15.99
N GLN A 342 -16.55 16.80 14.73
CA GLN A 342 -16.49 15.89 13.61
C GLN A 342 -15.28 14.93 13.68
N ALA A 343 -14.13 15.41 14.14
CA ALA A 343 -12.95 14.56 14.34
C ALA A 343 -13.22 13.46 15.40
N VAL A 344 -13.95 13.79 16.48
CA VAL A 344 -14.37 12.81 17.49
C VAL A 344 -15.36 11.82 16.91
N GLU A 345 -16.33 12.27 16.09
CA GLU A 345 -17.27 11.37 15.43
C GLU A 345 -16.58 10.44 14.43
N ASN A 346 -15.55 10.93 13.73
CA ASN A 346 -14.74 10.08 12.84
C ASN A 346 -14.03 8.93 13.60
N VAL A 347 -13.66 9.13 14.87
CA VAL A 347 -13.16 8.03 15.73
C VAL A 347 -14.25 7.00 15.97
N ARG A 348 -15.49 7.44 16.28
CA ARG A 348 -16.62 6.53 16.50
C ARG A 348 -16.87 5.67 15.26
N GLU A 349 -17.01 6.32 14.12
CA GLU A 349 -17.30 5.64 12.86
C GLU A 349 -16.19 4.65 12.48
N MET A 350 -14.92 5.06 12.57
CA MET A 350 -13.77 4.21 12.27
C MET A 350 -13.73 2.97 13.18
N VAL A 351 -13.88 3.14 14.49
CA VAL A 351 -13.78 2.03 15.45
C VAL A 351 -14.96 1.07 15.27
N LEU A 352 -16.18 1.57 15.18
CA LEU A 352 -17.36 0.73 14.99
C LEU A 352 -17.30 -0.06 13.68
N GLN A 353 -16.80 0.57 12.60
CA GLN A 353 -16.69 -0.07 11.29
C GLN A 353 -15.68 -1.22 11.28
N TYR A 354 -14.59 -1.15 12.07
CA TYR A 354 -13.44 -2.04 11.86
C TYR A 354 -13.03 -2.87 13.10
N ARG A 355 -13.66 -2.72 14.26
CA ARG A 355 -13.20 -3.34 15.51
C ARG A 355 -13.22 -4.87 15.54
N ASN A 356 -13.92 -5.54 14.59
CA ASN A 356 -13.93 -7.00 14.50
C ASN A 356 -12.74 -7.56 13.66
N HIS A 357 -12.01 -6.71 12.91
CA HIS A 357 -10.92 -7.14 12.03
C HIS A 357 -9.66 -7.51 12.83
N PRO A 358 -9.16 -8.77 12.75
CA PRO A 358 -7.98 -9.19 13.49
C PRO A 358 -6.68 -8.53 13.02
N SER A 359 -6.59 -8.09 11.76
CA SER A 359 -5.41 -7.41 11.21
C SER A 359 -5.17 -6.04 11.85
N ILE A 360 -6.21 -5.31 12.25
CA ILE A 360 -6.06 -4.01 12.90
C ILE A 360 -5.54 -4.19 14.32
N VAL A 361 -4.37 -3.62 14.60
CA VAL A 361 -3.68 -3.74 15.88
C VAL A 361 -3.51 -2.42 16.63
N LEU A 362 -3.78 -1.29 15.97
CA LEU A 362 -3.57 0.03 16.55
C LEU A 362 -4.58 1.04 15.97
N TRP A 363 -5.20 1.84 16.86
CA TRP A 363 -6.09 2.93 16.49
C TRP A 363 -5.33 4.26 16.48
N GLY A 364 -5.28 4.94 15.34
CA GLY A 364 -4.81 6.32 15.20
C GLY A 364 -5.93 7.30 15.51
N VAL A 365 -5.87 7.92 16.68
CA VAL A 365 -6.93 8.79 17.20
C VAL A 365 -6.51 10.25 17.31
N ARG A 366 -5.39 10.59 16.72
CA ARG A 366 -4.84 11.95 16.63
C ARG A 366 -4.66 12.30 15.15
N ILE A 367 -4.88 13.57 14.81
CA ILE A 367 -4.61 14.11 13.47
C ILE A 367 -3.11 14.00 13.18
N ASN A 368 -2.79 13.41 12.02
CA ASN A 368 -1.40 13.24 11.58
C ASN A 368 -0.63 14.56 11.67
N GLU A 369 0.56 14.54 12.30
CA GLU A 369 1.46 15.69 12.40
C GLU A 369 0.85 16.98 12.98
N SER A 370 -0.22 16.89 13.72
CA SER A 370 -0.81 18.08 14.35
C SER A 370 -0.01 18.56 15.56
N GLN A 371 -0.24 19.81 15.95
CA GLN A 371 0.18 20.32 17.24
C GLN A 371 -0.57 19.58 18.38
N ASP A 372 -0.08 19.73 19.60
CA ASP A 372 -0.76 19.19 20.77
C ASP A 372 -2.09 19.93 21.02
N ASP A 373 -3.16 19.17 21.18
CA ASP A 373 -4.48 19.63 21.62
C ASP A 373 -5.04 18.60 22.63
N ASP A 374 -4.55 18.67 23.84
CA ASP A 374 -4.91 17.73 24.91
C ASP A 374 -6.42 17.63 25.16
N PRO A 375 -7.22 18.72 25.13
CA PRO A 375 -8.68 18.63 25.25
C PRO A 375 -9.32 17.76 24.16
N LEU A 376 -8.94 17.93 22.89
CA LEU A 376 -9.42 17.11 21.78
C LEU A 376 -8.96 15.66 21.94
N TYR A 377 -7.67 15.44 22.17
CA TYR A 377 -7.10 14.08 22.18
C TYR A 377 -7.49 13.27 23.41
N ARG A 378 -7.87 13.88 24.53
CA ARG A 378 -8.53 13.16 25.64
C ARG A 378 -9.88 12.60 25.23
N ARG A 379 -10.67 13.34 24.45
CA ARG A 379 -11.99 12.92 23.96
C ARG A 379 -11.85 11.76 22.97
N THR A 380 -10.96 11.88 21.97
CA THR A 380 -10.75 10.85 20.94
C THR A 380 -10.22 9.54 21.55
N ASN A 381 -9.25 9.62 22.47
CA ASN A 381 -8.72 8.46 23.18
C ASN A 381 -9.77 7.79 24.07
N ALA A 382 -10.53 8.58 24.85
CA ALA A 382 -11.57 8.03 25.72
C ALA A 382 -12.64 7.28 24.92
N LEU A 383 -13.09 7.87 23.81
CA LEU A 383 -14.09 7.26 22.94
C LEU A 383 -13.58 5.96 22.28
N ALA A 384 -12.36 5.95 21.77
CA ALA A 384 -11.80 4.74 21.16
C ALA A 384 -11.69 3.60 22.17
N ARG A 385 -11.22 3.87 23.40
CA ARG A 385 -11.13 2.87 24.47
C ARG A 385 -12.49 2.41 24.99
N GLU A 386 -13.51 3.26 24.97
CA GLU A 386 -14.89 2.88 25.30
C GLU A 386 -15.46 1.90 24.26
N LEU A 387 -15.25 2.19 22.96
CA LEU A 387 -15.80 1.41 21.86
C LEU A 387 -15.02 0.11 21.60
N ASP A 388 -13.72 0.13 21.87
CA ASP A 388 -12.84 -1.04 21.73
C ASP A 388 -11.72 -1.05 22.78
N PRO A 389 -11.96 -1.61 23.97
CA PRO A 389 -10.94 -1.73 25.00
C PRO A 389 -9.86 -2.79 24.67
N SER A 390 -10.03 -3.57 23.61
CA SER A 390 -9.11 -4.65 23.25
C SER A 390 -7.88 -4.19 22.47
N ARG A 391 -7.88 -2.95 21.93
CA ARG A 391 -6.78 -2.38 21.18
C ARG A 391 -6.26 -1.10 21.81
N GLN A 392 -4.95 -0.90 21.67
CA GLN A 392 -4.25 0.30 22.10
C GLN A 392 -4.46 1.44 21.12
N THR A 393 -4.30 2.67 21.60
CA THR A 393 -4.41 3.90 20.83
C THR A 393 -3.04 4.50 20.52
N SER A 394 -2.96 5.23 19.42
CA SER A 394 -1.78 5.99 18.99
C SER A 394 -2.17 7.29 18.29
N GLY A 395 -1.19 8.07 17.96
CA GLY A 395 -1.34 9.27 17.14
C GLY A 395 0.01 9.70 16.60
N VAL A 396 0.04 10.02 15.31
CA VAL A 396 1.27 10.31 14.59
C VAL A 396 1.74 11.74 14.82
N ARG A 397 3.00 11.88 15.14
CA ARG A 397 3.67 13.14 15.49
C ARG A 397 4.95 13.35 14.71
N TYR A 398 5.27 14.60 14.41
CA TYR A 398 6.63 15.02 14.05
C TYR A 398 7.32 15.77 15.22
N LEU A 399 6.57 16.09 16.26
CA LEU A 399 7.07 16.77 17.46
C LEU A 399 7.77 15.78 18.39
N GLU A 400 8.96 16.13 18.83
CA GLU A 400 9.65 15.47 19.93
C GLU A 400 9.09 15.91 21.26
N LYS A 401 9.00 15.01 22.24
CA LYS A 401 8.52 15.28 23.61
C LYS A 401 7.11 15.89 23.66
N SER A 402 6.30 15.61 22.64
CA SER A 402 4.88 15.94 22.61
C SER A 402 4.12 15.22 23.72
N SER A 403 2.97 15.76 24.14
CA SER A 403 2.12 15.11 25.13
C SER A 403 1.66 13.73 24.63
N LEU A 404 1.67 12.72 25.51
CA LEU A 404 1.33 11.34 25.18
C LEU A 404 0.15 10.86 26.00
N LEU A 405 -1.05 11.05 25.46
CA LEU A 405 -2.31 10.57 26.03
C LEU A 405 -2.62 9.14 25.58
N GLU A 406 -2.08 8.76 24.43
CA GLU A 406 -2.20 7.45 23.80
C GLU A 406 -1.29 6.42 24.50
N ASP A 407 -1.44 5.16 24.08
CA ASP A 407 -0.66 4.02 24.59
C ASP A 407 0.66 3.85 23.85
N VAL A 408 0.74 4.34 22.60
CA VAL A 408 1.89 4.20 21.72
C VAL A 408 2.28 5.55 21.13
N TYR A 409 3.55 5.92 21.21
CA TYR A 409 4.10 7.08 20.53
C TYR A 409 4.47 6.70 19.09
N ALA A 410 3.71 7.18 18.11
CA ALA A 410 4.06 7.07 16.71
C ALA A 410 4.75 8.35 16.24
N PHE A 411 5.92 8.21 15.64
CA PHE A 411 6.78 9.33 15.25
C PHE A 411 7.17 9.29 13.77
N ASN A 412 7.00 10.40 13.07
CA ASN A 412 7.50 10.60 11.74
C ASN A 412 8.98 11.02 11.83
N ASP A 413 9.88 10.07 11.54
CA ASP A 413 11.31 10.31 11.62
C ASP A 413 11.90 10.62 10.26
N PHE A 414 12.03 11.89 9.95
CA PHE A 414 12.65 12.40 8.74
C PHE A 414 14.11 12.85 8.94
N SER A 415 14.78 12.35 9.97
CA SER A 415 16.14 12.76 10.33
C SER A 415 17.23 12.14 9.47
N HIS A 416 16.92 11.12 8.66
CA HIS A 416 17.92 10.45 7.83
C HIS A 416 18.33 11.30 6.63
N THR A 417 19.64 11.62 6.56
CA THR A 417 20.23 12.48 5.50
C THR A 417 21.08 11.72 4.48
N GLY A 418 21.24 10.40 4.66
CA GLY A 418 22.13 9.56 3.87
C GLY A 418 23.42 9.18 4.61
N ASP A 419 23.93 10.06 5.46
CA ASP A 419 25.24 9.90 6.12
C ASP A 419 25.13 9.53 7.61
N ASN A 420 23.94 9.57 8.20
CA ASN A 420 23.71 9.23 9.60
C ASN A 420 23.20 7.79 9.78
N PRO A 421 23.14 7.26 11.02
CA PRO A 421 22.76 5.87 11.26
C PRO A 421 21.38 5.43 10.78
N GLY A 422 20.44 6.36 10.52
CA GLY A 422 19.09 6.05 10.02
C GLY A 422 17.99 6.78 10.78
N CYS A 423 17.66 6.40 12.00
CA CYS A 423 16.62 7.04 12.79
C CYS A 423 17.10 7.43 14.19
N LYS A 424 16.29 8.24 14.88
CA LYS A 424 16.55 8.62 16.26
C LYS A 424 16.13 7.52 17.22
N PRO A 425 16.89 7.28 18.31
CA PRO A 425 16.47 6.35 19.34
C PRO A 425 15.26 6.91 20.12
N LYS A 426 14.40 6.01 20.61
CA LYS A 426 13.18 6.32 21.37
C LYS A 426 13.41 7.35 22.48
N SER A 427 14.51 7.23 23.23
CA SER A 427 14.87 8.12 24.34
C SER A 427 15.10 9.58 23.96
N LYS A 428 15.35 9.88 22.69
CA LYS A 428 15.46 11.27 22.19
C LYS A 428 14.09 11.86 21.85
N ILE A 429 13.13 11.02 21.50
CA ILE A 429 11.82 11.43 20.99
C ILE A 429 10.80 11.58 22.12
N THR A 430 10.71 10.62 23.03
CA THR A 430 9.75 10.64 24.11
C THR A 430 10.41 10.53 25.49
N THR A 431 9.79 11.14 26.48
CA THR A 431 10.17 10.99 27.91
C THR A 431 9.48 9.82 28.58
N ASP A 432 8.39 9.30 27.97
CA ASP A 432 7.64 8.16 28.50
C ASP A 432 8.23 6.85 27.96
N MET A 433 9.28 6.38 28.62
CA MET A 433 9.96 5.12 28.23
C MET A 433 9.14 3.87 28.56
N GLY A 434 8.06 3.99 29.34
CA GLY A 434 7.19 2.87 29.72
C GLY A 434 6.17 2.47 28.66
N LYS A 435 5.92 3.32 27.67
CA LYS A 435 4.94 3.08 26.60
C LYS A 435 5.57 2.55 25.31
N GLY A 436 4.74 2.03 24.40
CA GLY A 436 5.17 1.61 23.07
C GLY A 436 5.70 2.76 22.22
N PHE A 437 6.56 2.45 21.25
CA PHE A 437 7.11 3.41 20.29
C PHE A 437 7.25 2.78 18.92
N LEU A 438 6.94 3.53 17.86
CA LEU A 438 7.18 3.11 16.49
C LEU A 438 7.48 4.32 15.58
N ILE A 439 8.18 4.07 14.47
CA ILE A 439 8.35 5.04 13.39
C ILE A 439 7.19 4.85 12.42
N SER A 440 6.33 5.86 12.34
CA SER A 440 5.14 5.85 11.47
C SER A 440 5.42 6.30 10.05
N GLU A 441 6.44 7.14 9.86
CA GLU A 441 6.93 7.53 8.54
C GLU A 441 8.44 7.75 8.56
N CYS A 442 9.09 7.45 7.44
CA CYS A 442 10.49 7.80 7.18
C CYS A 442 10.71 7.97 5.66
N ASN A 443 11.77 8.69 5.29
CA ASN A 443 12.16 9.00 3.92
C ASN A 443 11.19 9.97 3.21
N GLY A 444 10.33 9.50 2.32
CA GLY A 444 9.30 10.30 1.65
C GLY A 444 9.83 11.54 0.94
N HIS A 445 9.27 12.69 1.29
CA HIS A 445 9.64 13.99 0.73
C HIS A 445 11.10 14.41 1.00
N MET A 446 11.80 13.76 1.91
CA MET A 446 13.23 14.02 2.13
C MET A 446 14.11 13.52 0.97
N PHE A 447 13.61 12.56 0.19
CA PHE A 447 14.35 12.03 -0.96
C PHE A 447 13.41 11.52 -2.06
N PRO A 448 12.59 12.39 -2.67
CA PRO A 448 11.67 11.99 -3.75
C PRO A 448 12.46 11.42 -4.92
N THR A 449 12.01 10.29 -5.46
CA THR A 449 12.75 9.56 -6.48
C THR A 449 11.80 9.08 -7.59
N LYS A 450 12.06 9.57 -8.79
CA LYS A 450 11.30 9.19 -10.00
C LYS A 450 11.83 7.89 -10.60
N PRO A 451 11.02 7.11 -11.32
CA PRO A 451 11.48 5.91 -12.01
C PRO A 451 12.64 6.15 -12.97
N PHE A 452 12.71 7.34 -13.58
CA PHE A 452 13.70 7.76 -14.57
C PHE A 452 14.84 8.63 -14.01
N ASP A 453 14.95 8.77 -12.69
CA ASP A 453 16.11 9.42 -12.06
C ASP A 453 17.39 8.61 -12.32
N THR A 454 18.56 9.23 -12.13
CA THR A 454 19.85 8.58 -12.31
C THR A 454 19.98 7.33 -11.42
N TRP A 455 20.86 6.42 -11.82
CA TRP A 455 21.07 5.17 -11.06
C TRP A 455 21.51 5.45 -9.61
N GLU A 456 22.34 6.47 -9.38
CA GLU A 456 22.79 6.86 -8.03
C GLU A 456 21.61 7.27 -7.16
N LYS A 457 20.69 8.10 -7.70
CA LYS A 457 19.54 8.57 -6.93
C LYS A 457 18.57 7.44 -6.61
N ARG A 458 18.32 6.54 -7.57
CA ARG A 458 17.48 5.36 -7.34
C ARG A 458 18.11 4.40 -6.32
N GLN A 459 19.45 4.21 -6.36
CA GLN A 459 20.19 3.44 -5.39
C GLN A 459 20.12 4.05 -3.99
N GLU A 460 20.40 5.35 -3.88
CA GLU A 460 20.35 6.07 -2.60
C GLU A 460 18.95 5.99 -1.97
N HIS A 461 17.89 6.10 -2.76
CA HIS A 461 16.51 5.92 -2.29
C HIS A 461 16.31 4.57 -1.60
N ALA A 462 16.75 3.48 -2.23
CA ALA A 462 16.64 2.14 -1.68
C ALA A 462 17.49 1.95 -0.41
N LEU A 463 18.72 2.49 -0.41
CA LEU A 463 19.63 2.42 0.75
C LEU A 463 19.11 3.21 1.94
N ARG A 464 18.46 4.36 1.73
CA ARG A 464 17.84 5.13 2.82
C ARG A 464 16.76 4.34 3.53
N HIS A 465 15.91 3.61 2.81
CA HIS A 465 14.96 2.69 3.43
C HIS A 465 15.67 1.60 4.25
N ALA A 466 16.76 1.04 3.72
CA ALA A 466 17.55 0.03 4.43
C ALA A 466 18.19 0.58 5.72
N HIS A 467 18.81 1.76 5.68
CA HIS A 467 19.44 2.37 6.85
C HIS A 467 18.45 2.68 7.97
N VAL A 468 17.29 3.24 7.66
CA VAL A 468 16.27 3.53 8.68
C VAL A 468 15.73 2.25 9.30
N GLN A 469 15.43 1.23 8.49
CA GLN A 469 14.95 -0.07 8.98
C GLN A 469 16.02 -0.79 9.85
N ASP A 470 17.29 -0.72 9.45
CA ASP A 470 18.41 -1.30 10.23
C ASP A 470 18.55 -0.63 11.61
N ALA A 471 18.52 0.71 11.62
CA ALA A 471 18.63 1.47 12.86
C ALA A 471 17.43 1.23 13.79
N ALA A 472 16.22 1.17 13.25
CA ALA A 472 15.01 0.89 14.03
C ALA A 472 15.02 -0.53 14.64
N LEU A 473 15.49 -1.52 13.88
CA LEU A 473 15.65 -2.90 14.35
C LEU A 473 16.75 -3.00 15.43
N ALA A 474 17.88 -2.30 15.23
CA ALA A 474 19.02 -2.32 16.14
C ALA A 474 18.74 -1.68 17.49
N ASP A 475 17.91 -0.64 17.54
CA ASP A 475 17.51 0.03 18.79
C ASP A 475 16.80 -0.92 19.77
N GLY A 476 16.00 -1.86 19.24
CA GLY A 476 15.32 -2.89 20.03
C GLY A 476 14.09 -2.40 20.83
N GLU A 477 13.84 -1.09 20.94
CA GLU A 477 12.67 -0.48 21.58
C GLU A 477 11.60 -0.04 20.59
N HIS A 478 11.92 -0.04 19.28
CA HIS A 478 10.98 0.26 18.23
C HIS A 478 10.06 -0.95 17.96
N ALA A 479 8.75 -0.74 18.01
CA ALA A 479 7.76 -1.75 17.66
C ALA A 479 7.68 -2.01 16.15
N GLY A 480 8.10 -1.02 15.35
CA GLY A 480 8.08 -1.11 13.90
C GLY A 480 8.56 0.17 13.22
N CYS A 481 8.67 0.08 11.89
CA CYS A 481 9.05 1.19 11.03
C CYS A 481 8.28 1.10 9.71
N PHE A 482 7.60 2.19 9.35
CA PHE A 482 6.81 2.33 8.13
C PHE A 482 7.47 3.35 7.21
N GLY A 483 7.86 2.90 6.01
CA GLY A 483 8.38 3.81 4.99
C GLY A 483 7.29 4.64 4.34
N TRP A 484 7.56 5.89 4.05
CA TRP A 484 6.71 6.72 3.21
C TRP A 484 7.20 6.62 1.76
N CYS A 485 6.47 6.01 0.84
CA CYS A 485 5.23 5.24 1.00
C CYS A 485 5.16 4.08 -0.01
N MET A 486 4.01 3.40 -0.15
CA MET A 486 3.86 2.24 -1.02
C MET A 486 4.04 2.60 -2.50
N PHE A 487 3.39 3.66 -2.97
CA PHE A 487 3.42 4.07 -4.40
C PHE A 487 3.38 5.59 -4.56
N ASP A 488 3.80 6.07 -5.72
CA ASP A 488 3.71 7.47 -6.11
C ASP A 488 2.23 7.89 -6.19
N TYR A 489 1.89 9.11 -5.76
CA TYR A 489 0.51 9.55 -5.65
C TYR A 489 0.32 11.01 -6.07
N PRO A 490 -0.88 11.40 -6.56
CA PRO A 490 -1.18 12.79 -6.86
C PRO A 490 -1.30 13.61 -5.58
N THR A 491 -0.80 14.83 -5.63
CA THR A 491 -0.74 15.73 -4.48
C THR A 491 -1.59 16.98 -4.67
N HIS A 492 -1.92 17.60 -3.54
CA HIS A 492 -2.67 18.84 -3.47
C HIS A 492 -1.98 19.98 -4.25
N LYS A 493 -2.80 20.86 -4.86
CA LYS A 493 -2.34 22.00 -5.67
C LYS A 493 -1.36 22.93 -4.94
N ASP A 494 -1.53 23.08 -3.63
CA ASP A 494 -0.76 24.01 -2.81
C ASP A 494 0.42 23.33 -2.06
N PHE A 495 0.63 22.03 -2.24
CA PHE A 495 1.77 21.33 -1.64
C PHE A 495 3.12 21.73 -2.26
N GLY A 496 3.12 22.22 -3.52
CA GLY A 496 4.29 22.79 -4.16
C GLY A 496 4.97 21.92 -5.22
N SER A 497 4.47 20.71 -5.48
CA SER A 497 4.94 19.88 -6.58
C SER A 497 4.46 20.43 -7.93
N GLY A 498 5.39 20.68 -8.86
CA GLY A 498 5.09 21.33 -10.14
C GLY A 498 4.18 20.54 -11.06
N ASP A 499 4.33 19.20 -11.08
CA ASP A 499 3.53 18.27 -11.88
C ASP A 499 2.38 17.60 -11.10
N ARG A 500 2.14 18.06 -9.85
CA ARG A 500 1.10 17.55 -8.95
C ARG A 500 1.28 16.09 -8.53
N VAL A 501 2.53 15.63 -8.45
CA VAL A 501 2.87 14.26 -8.08
C VAL A 501 3.89 14.24 -6.94
N CYS A 502 3.67 13.40 -5.95
CA CYS A 502 4.63 13.00 -4.94
C CYS A 502 5.30 11.69 -5.36
N TYR A 503 6.58 11.77 -5.77
CA TYR A 503 7.38 10.59 -6.15
C TYR A 503 8.03 9.94 -4.93
N HIS A 504 7.21 9.62 -3.93
CA HIS A 504 7.65 9.11 -2.63
C HIS A 504 7.57 7.58 -2.53
N GLY A 505 6.91 6.95 -3.49
CA GLY A 505 6.63 5.52 -3.47
C GLY A 505 7.86 4.63 -3.67
N VAL A 506 7.82 3.43 -3.08
CA VAL A 506 8.72 2.33 -3.47
C VAL A 506 8.23 1.65 -4.76
N LEU A 507 7.00 1.91 -5.15
CA LEU A 507 6.38 1.57 -6.43
C LEU A 507 6.03 2.85 -7.20
N ASP A 508 5.84 2.74 -8.51
CA ASP A 508 5.26 3.82 -9.32
C ASP A 508 3.73 3.91 -9.15
N PHE A 509 3.09 4.82 -9.87
CA PHE A 509 1.63 4.98 -9.88
C PHE A 509 0.86 3.71 -10.22
N PHE A 510 1.38 2.89 -11.14
CA PHE A 510 0.75 1.66 -11.60
C PHE A 510 1.17 0.43 -10.79
N ARG A 511 1.86 0.64 -9.67
CA ARG A 511 2.42 -0.39 -8.77
C ARG A 511 3.57 -1.18 -9.39
N ASN A 512 4.25 -0.69 -10.44
CA ASN A 512 5.51 -1.28 -10.87
C ASN A 512 6.60 -1.01 -9.81
N PRO A 513 7.48 -1.98 -9.53
CA PRO A 513 8.49 -1.83 -8.50
C PRO A 513 9.60 -0.85 -8.94
N LYS A 514 9.86 0.17 -8.11
CA LYS A 514 11.11 0.92 -8.13
C LYS A 514 12.17 0.14 -7.34
N LEU A 515 13.44 0.54 -7.41
CA LEU A 515 14.52 -0.22 -6.77
C LEU A 515 14.31 -0.43 -5.25
N ALA A 516 13.73 0.55 -4.55
CA ALA A 516 13.44 0.43 -3.12
C ALA A 516 12.46 -0.71 -2.78
N ALA A 517 11.62 -1.15 -3.72
CA ALA A 517 10.76 -2.31 -3.55
C ALA A 517 11.58 -3.59 -3.33
N ALA A 518 12.73 -3.72 -4.00
CA ALA A 518 13.61 -4.87 -3.85
C ALA A 518 14.19 -4.98 -2.44
N PHE A 519 14.43 -3.85 -1.76
CA PHE A 519 14.84 -3.86 -0.36
C PHE A 519 13.76 -4.52 0.51
N TYR A 520 12.49 -4.09 0.41
CA TYR A 520 11.40 -4.68 1.20
C TYR A 520 11.23 -6.17 0.88
N ALA A 521 11.18 -6.53 -0.40
CA ALA A 521 11.03 -7.92 -0.84
C ALA A 521 12.18 -8.81 -0.31
N SER A 522 13.41 -8.30 -0.29
CA SER A 522 14.58 -9.06 0.19
C SER A 522 14.56 -9.33 1.70
N GLN A 523 13.75 -8.63 2.48
CA GLN A 523 13.67 -8.88 3.93
C GLN A 523 12.77 -10.05 4.30
N GLY A 524 12.08 -10.67 3.35
CA GLY A 524 11.26 -11.86 3.55
C GLY A 524 11.88 -13.12 2.95
N GLU A 525 11.22 -14.27 3.16
CA GLU A 525 11.73 -15.60 2.80
C GLU A 525 10.84 -16.37 1.81
N ALA A 526 9.73 -15.77 1.35
CA ALA A 526 8.72 -16.50 0.59
C ALA A 526 9.21 -16.92 -0.82
N PHE A 527 10.13 -16.15 -1.42
CA PHE A 527 10.73 -16.43 -2.73
C PHE A 527 12.14 -15.83 -2.83
N PRO A 528 13.01 -16.34 -3.72
CA PRO A 528 14.32 -15.76 -3.95
C PRO A 528 14.24 -14.35 -4.55
N VAL A 529 14.99 -13.42 -3.99
CA VAL A 529 15.14 -12.05 -4.49
C VAL A 529 16.57 -11.83 -4.92
N LEU A 530 16.77 -11.27 -6.12
CA LEU A 530 18.08 -10.84 -6.62
C LEU A 530 17.87 -9.62 -7.53
N GLU A 531 18.17 -8.44 -7.03
CA GLU A 531 18.07 -7.19 -7.79
C GLU A 531 19.37 -6.41 -7.65
N LEU A 532 19.80 -5.75 -8.74
CA LEU A 532 20.99 -4.92 -8.79
C LEU A 532 20.60 -3.46 -9.02
N SER A 533 21.25 -2.53 -8.35
CA SER A 533 20.98 -1.10 -8.48
C SER A 533 21.42 -0.47 -9.80
N SER A 534 22.07 -1.22 -10.66
CA SER A 534 22.69 -0.78 -11.91
C SER A 534 22.35 -1.71 -13.06
N THR A 535 22.31 -1.18 -14.26
CA THR A 535 22.27 -1.94 -15.52
C THR A 535 23.63 -2.55 -15.88
N MET A 536 24.71 -2.19 -15.19
CA MET A 536 26.11 -2.49 -15.52
C MET A 536 26.53 -1.98 -16.92
N ASP A 537 25.77 -1.07 -17.50
CA ASP A 537 26.10 -0.43 -18.77
C ASP A 537 27.12 0.69 -18.52
N ILE A 538 28.26 0.64 -19.21
CA ILE A 538 29.30 1.65 -19.09
C ILE A 538 28.85 3.05 -19.54
N GLY A 539 27.81 3.13 -20.37
CA GLY A 539 27.19 4.39 -20.79
C GLY A 539 26.54 5.18 -19.66
N ASP A 540 26.16 4.52 -18.58
CA ASP A 540 25.57 5.16 -17.40
C ASP A 540 26.62 5.77 -16.45
N TYR A 541 27.92 5.53 -16.70
CA TYR A 541 28.98 5.89 -15.77
C TYR A 541 29.97 6.87 -16.37
N PRO A 542 30.39 7.91 -15.62
CA PRO A 542 31.47 8.82 -16.04
C PRO A 542 32.73 8.06 -16.40
N GLY A 543 33.27 8.32 -17.60
CA GLY A 543 34.47 7.65 -18.08
C GLY A 543 34.33 6.14 -18.33
N GLY A 544 33.10 5.61 -18.39
CA GLY A 544 32.82 4.17 -18.57
C GLY A 544 33.21 3.30 -17.36
N GLN A 545 33.48 3.91 -16.22
CA GLN A 545 33.92 3.21 -15.00
C GLN A 545 32.71 2.87 -14.12
N ILE A 546 32.31 1.62 -14.12
CA ILE A 546 31.24 1.13 -13.26
C ILE A 546 31.56 1.47 -11.81
N GLY A 547 30.67 2.19 -11.15
CA GLY A 547 30.80 2.62 -9.77
C GLY A 547 30.64 1.47 -8.77
N HIS A 548 29.98 1.73 -7.66
CA HIS A 548 29.70 0.71 -6.64
C HIS A 548 28.19 0.40 -6.60
N PRO A 549 27.70 -0.49 -7.46
CA PRO A 549 26.31 -0.94 -7.38
C PRO A 549 26.04 -1.71 -6.09
N TRP A 550 24.78 -1.84 -5.74
CA TRP A 550 24.34 -2.62 -4.59
C TRP A 550 23.36 -3.70 -5.04
N ILE A 551 23.50 -4.88 -4.41
CA ILE A 551 22.63 -6.03 -4.62
C ILE A 551 21.66 -6.11 -3.45
N PHE A 552 20.37 -6.28 -3.78
CA PHE A 552 19.30 -6.53 -2.83
C PHE A 552 18.87 -7.99 -3.00
N THR A 553 19.10 -8.81 -1.95
CA THR A 553 18.86 -10.25 -2.00
C THR A 553 18.56 -10.82 -0.61
N ASN A 554 17.81 -11.93 -0.56
CA ASN A 554 17.64 -12.76 0.64
C ASN A 554 18.48 -14.06 0.58
N ALA A 555 19.45 -14.10 -0.30
CA ALA A 555 20.47 -15.15 -0.33
C ALA A 555 21.62 -14.87 0.64
N ASP A 556 22.43 -15.90 0.96
CA ASP A 556 23.55 -15.80 1.89
C ASP A 556 24.74 -15.11 1.25
N GLU A 557 24.93 -15.33 -0.06
CA GLU A 557 26.04 -14.79 -0.84
C GLU A 557 25.69 -14.67 -2.33
N VAL A 558 26.43 -13.82 -3.05
CA VAL A 558 26.27 -13.63 -4.49
C VAL A 558 27.62 -13.75 -5.18
N ALA A 559 27.75 -14.71 -6.09
CA ALA A 559 28.92 -14.86 -6.94
C ALA A 559 28.78 -14.00 -8.21
N LEU A 560 29.83 -13.25 -8.54
CA LEU A 560 29.92 -12.44 -9.76
C LEU A 560 30.78 -13.14 -10.80
N TYR A 561 30.31 -13.09 -12.04
CA TYR A 561 31.00 -13.58 -13.23
C TYR A 561 31.11 -12.49 -14.31
N LYS A 562 32.20 -12.45 -15.04
CA LYS A 562 32.42 -11.61 -16.22
C LYS A 562 32.70 -12.52 -17.42
N ASN A 563 31.84 -12.51 -18.45
CA ASN A 563 31.95 -13.42 -19.62
C ASN A 563 32.20 -14.88 -19.17
N ASP A 564 31.39 -15.37 -18.22
CA ASP A 564 31.46 -16.68 -17.56
C ASP A 564 32.72 -16.95 -16.72
N ALA A 565 33.70 -16.07 -16.71
CA ALA A 565 34.83 -16.17 -15.78
C ALA A 565 34.44 -15.69 -14.39
N TYR A 566 34.72 -16.50 -13.35
CA TYR A 566 34.46 -16.15 -11.97
C TYR A 566 35.29 -14.93 -11.56
N VAL A 567 34.63 -13.93 -10.92
CA VAL A 567 35.27 -12.73 -10.42
C VAL A 567 35.52 -12.84 -8.92
N THR A 568 34.45 -12.87 -8.15
CA THR A 568 34.48 -12.94 -6.69
C THR A 568 33.10 -13.28 -6.11
N THR A 569 33.02 -13.46 -4.80
CA THR A 569 31.77 -13.68 -4.08
C THR A 569 31.57 -12.61 -3.01
N PHE A 570 30.41 -11.97 -3.02
CA PHE A 570 30.00 -10.94 -2.07
C PHE A 570 29.06 -11.50 -1.01
N ARG A 571 29.13 -10.91 0.19
CA ARG A 571 28.24 -11.21 1.33
C ARG A 571 27.74 -9.91 1.98
N PRO A 572 26.58 -9.92 2.67
CA PRO A 572 26.12 -8.77 3.44
C PRO A 572 27.17 -8.35 4.49
N GLN A 573 27.46 -7.05 4.55
CA GLN A 573 28.41 -6.48 5.50
C GLN A 573 27.98 -5.09 5.95
N GLY A 574 28.31 -4.71 7.20
CA GLY A 574 28.13 -3.35 7.70
C GLY A 574 26.72 -3.03 8.22
N TRP A 575 25.82 -4.00 8.27
CA TRP A 575 24.47 -3.85 8.83
C TRP A 575 24.44 -4.33 10.28
N GLN A 576 23.63 -3.66 11.13
CA GLN A 576 23.57 -3.95 12.56
C GLN A 576 22.55 -5.04 12.91
N ALA A 577 21.38 -4.99 12.28
CA ALA A 577 20.24 -5.85 12.63
C ALA A 577 19.48 -6.42 11.43
N LEU A 578 19.67 -5.88 10.22
CA LEU A 578 19.04 -6.43 9.02
C LEU A 578 19.56 -7.85 8.76
N ARG A 579 18.64 -8.79 8.65
CA ARG A 579 18.96 -10.19 8.30
C ARG A 579 19.52 -10.29 6.88
N HIS A 580 18.95 -9.54 5.96
CA HIS A 580 19.31 -9.50 4.54
C HIS A 580 19.71 -8.06 4.15
N GLY A 581 20.81 -7.60 4.73
CA GLY A 581 21.35 -6.28 4.41
C GLY A 581 21.82 -6.20 2.95
N PRO A 582 21.59 -5.09 2.24
CA PRO A 582 22.12 -4.89 0.89
C PRO A 582 23.62 -5.12 0.80
N ILE A 583 24.07 -5.69 -0.33
CA ILE A 583 25.46 -6.08 -0.56
C ILE A 583 26.10 -5.09 -1.52
N ARG A 584 27.20 -4.48 -1.11
CA ARG A 584 27.97 -3.58 -1.97
C ARG A 584 28.85 -4.38 -2.93
N VAL A 585 28.79 -4.01 -4.22
CA VAL A 585 29.71 -4.53 -5.25
C VAL A 585 30.87 -3.57 -5.35
N ASP A 586 32.01 -3.92 -4.78
CA ASP A 586 33.19 -3.06 -4.69
C ASP A 586 34.46 -3.66 -5.36
N ASP A 587 34.33 -4.87 -5.89
CA ASP A 587 35.40 -5.52 -6.64
C ASP A 587 34.87 -6.17 -7.94
N LEU A 588 35.21 -5.58 -9.08
CA LEU A 588 34.87 -6.08 -10.42
C LEU A 588 36.06 -6.81 -11.10
N ILE A 589 37.18 -6.94 -10.42
CA ILE A 589 38.43 -7.57 -10.92
C ILE A 589 38.62 -8.95 -10.28
N GLY A 590 38.52 -9.04 -8.95
CA GLY A 590 38.61 -10.28 -8.20
C GLY A 590 39.78 -11.20 -8.61
N GLU A 591 39.44 -12.43 -8.99
CA GLU A 591 40.40 -13.47 -9.42
C GLU A 591 40.72 -13.41 -10.93
N LEU A 592 40.21 -12.44 -11.69
CA LEU A 592 40.39 -12.40 -13.14
C LEU A 592 41.88 -12.24 -13.57
N LEU A 593 42.68 -11.50 -12.79
CA LEU A 593 44.10 -11.35 -13.12
C LEU A 593 44.89 -12.65 -12.97
N GLU A 594 44.48 -13.51 -12.06
CA GLU A 594 45.07 -14.86 -11.91
C GLU A 594 44.54 -15.80 -13.01
N SER A 595 43.23 -15.85 -13.20
CA SER A 595 42.59 -16.83 -14.07
C SER A 595 42.67 -16.49 -15.57
N GLN A 596 42.68 -15.22 -15.95
CA GLN A 596 42.70 -14.78 -17.33
C GLN A 596 44.06 -14.29 -17.83
N GLU A 597 44.86 -13.67 -16.96
CA GLU A 597 46.21 -13.19 -17.31
C GLU A 597 47.33 -14.16 -16.88
N GLY A 598 46.97 -15.17 -16.08
CA GLY A 598 47.97 -16.15 -15.59
C GLY A 598 48.99 -15.55 -14.63
N PHE A 599 48.68 -14.44 -13.97
CA PHE A 599 49.56 -13.83 -13.00
C PHE A 599 49.59 -14.66 -11.72
N ASP A 600 50.75 -14.68 -11.07
CA ASP A 600 50.82 -15.20 -9.73
C ASP A 600 50.06 -14.32 -8.75
N ARG A 601 49.70 -14.87 -7.60
CA ARG A 601 48.84 -14.20 -6.62
C ARG A 601 49.39 -12.85 -6.14
N GLU A 602 50.70 -12.75 -5.90
CA GLU A 602 51.34 -11.50 -5.44
C GLU A 602 51.15 -10.38 -6.47
N LYS A 603 51.46 -10.69 -7.73
CA LYS A 603 51.30 -9.76 -8.86
C LYS A 603 49.82 -9.38 -9.06
N ALA A 604 48.92 -10.35 -9.03
CA ALA A 604 47.48 -10.15 -9.23
C ALA A 604 46.87 -9.25 -8.17
N GLU A 605 47.13 -9.53 -6.88
CA GLU A 605 46.64 -8.71 -5.76
C GLU A 605 47.15 -7.26 -5.85
N PHE A 606 48.46 -7.09 -6.11
CA PHE A 606 49.06 -5.77 -6.21
C PHE A 606 48.49 -4.95 -7.37
N LEU A 607 48.38 -5.56 -8.55
CA LEU A 607 47.86 -4.89 -9.74
C LEU A 607 46.35 -4.61 -9.61
N ARG A 608 45.58 -5.50 -8.97
CA ARG A 608 44.18 -5.27 -8.66
C ARG A 608 43.98 -3.98 -7.86
N GLU A 609 44.74 -3.79 -6.76
CA GLU A 609 44.67 -2.55 -5.99
C GLU A 609 45.06 -1.32 -6.80
N CYS A 610 46.08 -1.43 -7.65
CA CYS A 610 46.48 -0.35 -8.55
C CYS A 610 45.38 0.00 -9.56
N LEU A 611 44.77 -0.99 -10.19
CA LEU A 611 43.68 -0.81 -11.16
C LEU A 611 42.41 -0.24 -10.49
N GLN A 612 42.07 -0.70 -9.28
CA GLN A 612 40.96 -0.13 -8.50
C GLN A 612 41.25 1.34 -8.15
N ALA A 613 42.46 1.70 -7.78
CA ALA A 613 42.87 3.09 -7.55
C ALA A 613 42.77 3.93 -8.83
N ALA A 614 43.21 3.37 -9.98
CA ALA A 614 43.06 4.04 -11.26
C ALA A 614 41.58 4.29 -11.64
N GLY A 615 40.71 3.34 -11.32
CA GLY A 615 39.25 3.51 -11.45
C GLY A 615 38.71 4.64 -10.56
N LYS A 616 39.13 4.66 -9.30
CA LYS A 616 38.68 5.62 -8.30
C LYS A 616 39.11 7.07 -8.57
N TYR A 617 40.38 7.27 -8.92
CA TYR A 617 40.98 8.61 -9.05
C TYR A 617 41.09 9.09 -10.51
N GLY A 618 40.92 8.21 -11.47
CA GLY A 618 41.28 8.43 -12.88
C GLY A 618 42.80 8.33 -13.10
N THR A 619 43.21 7.90 -14.28
CA THR A 619 44.64 7.71 -14.63
C THR A 619 45.43 9.01 -14.57
N ALA A 620 44.82 10.16 -14.93
CA ALA A 620 45.47 11.48 -14.92
C ALA A 620 45.64 12.04 -13.49
N ASN A 621 44.72 11.76 -12.57
CA ASN A 621 44.64 12.36 -11.24
C ASN A 621 45.09 11.42 -10.10
N LEU A 622 45.82 10.36 -10.40
CA LEU A 622 46.31 9.43 -9.40
C LEU A 622 47.12 10.16 -8.32
N PRO A 623 46.86 9.94 -7.02
CA PRO A 623 47.68 10.41 -5.91
C PRO A 623 49.12 9.90 -6.03
N LEU A 624 50.06 10.66 -5.48
CA LEU A 624 51.50 10.36 -5.61
C LEU A 624 51.89 8.95 -5.11
N ASN A 625 51.32 8.50 -4.01
CA ASN A 625 51.52 7.14 -3.49
C ASN A 625 51.08 6.06 -4.49
N TRP A 626 49.97 6.26 -5.23
CA TRP A 626 49.51 5.31 -6.24
C TRP A 626 50.36 5.38 -7.49
N LYS A 627 50.83 6.58 -7.92
CA LYS A 627 51.81 6.71 -9.00
C LYS A 627 53.09 5.94 -8.68
N ALA A 628 53.57 6.05 -7.43
CA ALA A 628 54.74 5.28 -6.97
C ALA A 628 54.50 3.75 -6.99
N ARG A 629 53.31 3.29 -6.60
CA ARG A 629 52.92 1.87 -6.67
C ARG A 629 52.89 1.36 -8.12
N PHE A 630 52.32 2.11 -9.05
CA PHE A 630 52.36 1.77 -10.47
C PHE A 630 53.81 1.68 -11.01
N LEU A 631 54.63 2.66 -10.68
CA LEU A 631 56.05 2.62 -11.08
C LEU A 631 56.78 1.40 -10.48
N PHE A 632 56.52 1.06 -9.22
CA PHE A 632 57.04 -0.14 -8.59
C PHE A 632 56.55 -1.40 -9.33
N ALA A 633 55.26 -1.51 -9.67
CA ALA A 633 54.71 -2.63 -10.42
C ALA A 633 55.40 -2.80 -11.80
N PHE A 634 55.56 -1.69 -12.55
CA PHE A 634 56.24 -1.71 -13.85
C PHE A 634 57.70 -2.16 -13.73
N THR A 635 58.37 -1.72 -12.71
CA THR A 635 59.80 -2.13 -12.47
C THR A 635 59.88 -3.59 -12.00
N ARG A 636 59.05 -3.99 -11.04
CA ARG A 636 59.10 -5.30 -10.39
C ARG A 636 58.73 -6.45 -11.35
N TRP A 637 57.77 -6.23 -12.22
CA TRP A 637 57.27 -7.24 -13.14
C TRP A 637 57.57 -6.96 -14.62
N HIS A 638 58.49 -6.02 -14.89
CA HIS A 638 58.94 -5.67 -16.25
C HIS A 638 57.79 -5.35 -17.19
N MET A 639 56.80 -4.59 -16.72
CA MET A 639 55.66 -4.13 -17.49
C MET A 639 55.96 -2.74 -18.07
N ASP A 640 55.44 -2.45 -19.26
CA ASP A 640 55.45 -1.11 -19.80
C ASP A 640 54.10 -0.41 -19.59
N PHE A 641 54.03 0.88 -19.94
CA PHE A 641 52.84 1.66 -19.81
C PHE A 641 51.69 1.14 -20.70
N ALA A 642 52.00 0.57 -21.88
CA ALA A 642 51.02 0.03 -22.78
C ALA A 642 50.30 -1.18 -22.19
N ALA A 643 51.07 -2.14 -21.58
CA ALA A 643 50.50 -3.26 -20.86
C ALA A 643 49.64 -2.84 -19.66
N GLY A 644 50.04 -1.78 -18.94
CA GLY A 644 49.23 -1.20 -17.86
C GLY A 644 47.90 -0.61 -18.38
N MET A 645 47.92 0.08 -19.52
CA MET A 645 46.73 0.64 -20.14
C MET A 645 45.79 -0.42 -20.75
N GLU A 646 46.37 -1.51 -21.27
CA GLU A 646 45.59 -2.68 -21.73
C GLU A 646 44.81 -3.30 -20.57
N LEU A 647 45.46 -3.58 -19.45
CA LEU A 647 44.80 -4.07 -18.24
C LEU A 647 43.71 -3.10 -17.73
N TYR A 648 44.03 -1.79 -17.75
CA TYR A 648 43.05 -0.76 -17.39
C TYR A 648 41.81 -0.79 -18.31
N GLY A 649 42.02 -0.81 -19.61
CA GLY A 649 40.96 -0.89 -20.61
C GLY A 649 40.08 -2.13 -20.42
N LYS A 650 40.71 -3.28 -20.15
CA LYS A 650 40.06 -4.58 -20.00
C LYS A 650 39.30 -4.73 -18.68
N TYR A 651 39.80 -4.23 -17.56
CA TYR A 651 39.27 -4.50 -16.23
C TYR A 651 38.61 -3.30 -15.53
N VAL A 652 38.85 -2.10 -15.99
CA VAL A 652 38.30 -0.86 -15.40
C VAL A 652 37.47 -0.07 -16.41
N GLY A 653 38.04 0.29 -17.56
CA GLY A 653 37.39 1.12 -18.57
C GLY A 653 36.36 0.37 -19.40
N ASN A 654 36.52 -0.94 -19.59
CA ASN A 654 35.67 -1.81 -20.43
C ASN A 654 35.42 -1.29 -21.87
N TRP A 655 36.39 -0.57 -22.43
CA TRP A 655 36.28 0.07 -23.74
C TRP A 655 36.90 -0.77 -24.85
N GLY A 656 36.27 -0.69 -26.05
CA GLY A 656 36.87 -1.16 -27.31
C GLY A 656 37.01 -2.67 -27.47
N GLY A 657 36.39 -3.44 -26.60
CA GLY A 657 36.35 -4.90 -26.65
C GLY A 657 34.98 -5.45 -27.03
N GLU A 658 34.82 -6.76 -26.86
CA GLU A 658 33.50 -7.40 -26.91
C GLU A 658 32.62 -6.88 -25.77
N ALA A 659 31.30 -6.86 -26.01
CA ALA A 659 30.35 -6.49 -24.97
C ALA A 659 30.50 -7.42 -23.77
N THR A 660 30.65 -6.82 -22.59
CA THR A 660 30.78 -7.59 -21.33
C THR A 660 29.42 -8.09 -20.89
N VAL A 661 29.34 -9.38 -20.63
CA VAL A 661 28.21 -10.00 -19.95
C VAL A 661 28.58 -10.21 -18.47
N TRP A 662 27.90 -9.52 -17.59
CA TRP A 662 27.98 -9.74 -16.17
C TRP A 662 26.90 -10.71 -15.72
N ARG A 663 27.23 -11.70 -14.87
CA ARG A 663 26.24 -12.61 -14.29
C ARG A 663 26.41 -12.63 -12.77
N LEU A 664 25.27 -12.54 -12.07
CA LEU A 664 25.16 -12.69 -10.62
C LEU A 664 24.44 -14.02 -10.34
N ASP A 665 25.04 -14.87 -9.52
CA ASP A 665 24.45 -16.10 -9.02
C ASP A 665 24.25 -15.99 -7.50
N ALA A 666 23.02 -15.78 -7.05
CA ALA A 666 22.63 -15.73 -5.64
C ALA A 666 22.57 -17.15 -5.07
N LYS A 667 23.26 -17.40 -3.95
CA LYS A 667 23.32 -18.71 -3.32
C LYS A 667 22.76 -18.67 -1.90
N LYS A 668 21.95 -19.69 -1.59
CA LYS A 668 21.41 -19.94 -0.26
C LYS A 668 21.72 -21.39 0.11
N ASP A 669 22.27 -21.63 1.32
CA ASP A 669 22.72 -22.96 1.74
C ASP A 669 23.66 -23.62 0.70
N GLY A 670 24.52 -22.84 0.06
CA GLY A 670 25.46 -23.29 -0.98
C GLY A 670 24.86 -23.63 -2.35
N LYS A 671 23.56 -23.44 -2.56
CA LYS A 671 22.87 -23.70 -3.83
C LYS A 671 22.48 -22.38 -4.49
N VAL A 672 22.61 -22.32 -5.82
CA VAL A 672 22.11 -21.20 -6.62
C VAL A 672 20.58 -21.20 -6.57
N VAL A 673 19.99 -20.12 -6.08
CA VAL A 673 18.55 -19.93 -5.97
C VAL A 673 18.00 -18.89 -6.95
N ALA A 674 18.86 -18.00 -7.44
CA ALA A 674 18.52 -17.05 -8.51
C ALA A 674 19.78 -16.68 -9.30
N SER A 675 19.60 -16.39 -10.58
CA SER A 675 20.67 -15.86 -11.47
C SER A 675 20.12 -14.73 -12.31
N ARG A 676 20.96 -13.69 -12.52
CA ARG A 676 20.66 -12.59 -13.44
C ARG A 676 21.90 -12.24 -14.26
N SER A 677 21.65 -11.91 -15.54
CA SER A 677 22.69 -11.47 -16.47
C SER A 677 22.44 -10.02 -16.90
N PHE A 678 23.50 -9.25 -17.06
CA PHE A 678 23.49 -7.85 -17.48
C PHE A 678 24.47 -7.68 -18.64
N CYS A 679 24.02 -7.06 -19.72
CA CYS A 679 24.83 -6.77 -20.89
C CYS A 679 24.23 -5.51 -21.55
N PRO A 680 25.00 -4.73 -22.33
CA PRO A 680 24.42 -3.67 -23.14
C PRO A 680 23.26 -4.20 -24.01
N SER A 681 22.06 -3.62 -23.82
CA SER A 681 20.84 -4.09 -24.48
C SER A 681 20.91 -3.92 -25.99
N ARG A 682 20.50 -4.94 -26.73
CA ARG A 682 20.39 -4.93 -28.21
C ARG A 682 18.94 -4.98 -28.67
N ARG A 683 18.03 -5.42 -27.81
CA ARG A 683 16.60 -5.59 -28.13
C ARG A 683 15.76 -5.21 -26.93
N LEU A 684 14.62 -4.57 -27.19
CA LEU A 684 13.60 -4.29 -26.20
C LEU A 684 12.46 -5.28 -26.34
N HIS A 685 11.90 -5.67 -25.21
CA HIS A 685 10.70 -6.50 -25.12
C HIS A 685 9.65 -5.79 -24.27
N LEU A 686 8.38 -5.92 -24.69
CA LEU A 686 7.25 -5.57 -23.85
C LEU A 686 6.92 -6.73 -22.92
N GLU A 687 6.82 -6.46 -21.64
CA GLU A 687 6.16 -7.33 -20.68
C GLU A 687 4.90 -6.62 -20.17
N ALA A 688 3.79 -7.35 -20.07
CA ALA A 688 2.59 -6.85 -19.43
C ALA A 688 1.97 -7.91 -18.51
N ARG A 689 1.70 -7.52 -17.27
CA ARG A 689 1.11 -8.38 -16.23
C ARG A 689 -0.20 -7.79 -15.75
N ALA A 690 -1.28 -8.54 -16.01
CA ALA A 690 -2.60 -8.18 -15.48
C ALA A 690 -2.78 -8.75 -14.08
N SER A 691 -3.40 -7.99 -13.17
CA SER A 691 -3.76 -8.43 -11.83
C SER A 691 -4.73 -9.61 -11.83
N ARG A 692 -5.56 -9.69 -12.89
CA ARG A 692 -6.44 -10.84 -13.19
C ARG A 692 -6.74 -10.92 -14.68
N ARG A 693 -7.16 -12.11 -15.16
CA ARG A 693 -7.56 -12.36 -16.55
C ARG A 693 -9.05 -12.66 -16.70
N ALA A 694 -9.68 -13.15 -15.66
CA ALA A 694 -11.13 -13.34 -15.58
C ALA A 694 -11.73 -12.24 -14.72
N LEU A 695 -12.62 -11.44 -15.30
CA LEU A 695 -13.34 -10.37 -14.65
C LEU A 695 -14.82 -10.76 -14.49
N HIS A 696 -15.47 -10.20 -13.49
CA HIS A 696 -16.86 -10.49 -13.20
C HIS A 696 -17.74 -9.26 -13.40
N GLU A 697 -18.66 -9.35 -14.38
CA GLU A 697 -19.71 -8.33 -14.60
C GLU A 697 -20.94 -8.72 -13.78
N GLY A 698 -21.14 -8.05 -12.65
CA GLY A 698 -22.19 -8.40 -11.69
C GLY A 698 -23.01 -7.18 -11.21
N ASP A 699 -23.16 -7.07 -9.90
CA ASP A 699 -23.86 -5.95 -9.24
C ASP A 699 -23.19 -4.61 -9.49
N THR A 700 -21.90 -4.62 -9.78
CA THR A 700 -21.12 -3.49 -10.24
C THR A 700 -20.13 -3.94 -11.32
N TYR A 701 -19.35 -3.00 -11.86
CA TYR A 701 -18.24 -3.30 -12.76
C TYR A 701 -17.06 -3.91 -12.01
N ASP A 702 -16.22 -4.66 -12.73
CA ASP A 702 -14.92 -5.14 -12.26
C ASP A 702 -13.79 -4.49 -13.07
N MET A 703 -12.59 -4.49 -12.52
CA MET A 703 -11.41 -3.91 -13.15
C MET A 703 -10.18 -4.83 -13.03
N ALA A 704 -9.33 -4.78 -14.05
CA ALA A 704 -7.98 -5.33 -14.00
C ALA A 704 -6.95 -4.20 -14.12
N ALA A 705 -5.98 -4.17 -13.22
CA ALA A 705 -4.77 -3.38 -13.39
C ALA A 705 -3.79 -4.14 -14.30
N VAL A 706 -3.18 -3.44 -15.24
CA VAL A 706 -2.15 -4.00 -16.12
C VAL A 706 -0.88 -3.18 -15.96
N ARG A 707 0.16 -3.81 -15.42
CA ARG A 707 1.51 -3.24 -15.32
C ARG A 707 2.26 -3.55 -16.60
N ILE A 708 2.92 -2.57 -17.18
CA ILE A 708 3.64 -2.68 -18.45
C ILE A 708 5.08 -2.24 -18.25
N ARG A 709 6.03 -3.06 -18.71
CA ARG A 709 7.47 -2.80 -18.59
C ARG A 709 8.18 -3.01 -19.92
N LEU A 710 9.23 -2.23 -20.14
CA LEU A 710 10.19 -2.41 -21.21
C LEU A 710 11.44 -3.09 -20.63
N LEU A 711 11.74 -4.27 -21.13
CA LEU A 711 12.83 -5.12 -20.67
C LEU A 711 13.85 -5.32 -21.78
N ASP A 712 15.10 -5.58 -21.38
CA ASP A 712 16.13 -6.08 -22.29
C ASP A 712 15.96 -7.58 -22.59
N GLU A 713 16.83 -8.13 -23.44
CA GLU A 713 16.82 -9.55 -23.79
C GLU A 713 17.15 -10.50 -22.63
N TYR A 714 17.63 -9.99 -21.49
CA TYR A 714 17.90 -10.75 -20.28
C TYR A 714 16.79 -10.61 -19.24
N GLY A 715 15.73 -9.83 -19.54
CA GLY A 715 14.61 -9.59 -18.66
C GLY A 715 14.85 -8.50 -17.62
N ASN A 716 15.87 -7.67 -17.78
CA ASN A 716 16.11 -6.52 -16.89
C ASN A 716 15.30 -5.31 -17.36
N LEU A 717 14.83 -4.52 -16.41
CA LEU A 717 14.20 -3.25 -16.69
C LEU A 717 15.17 -2.31 -17.42
N THR A 718 14.68 -1.62 -18.44
CA THR A 718 15.45 -0.61 -19.20
C THR A 718 15.04 0.81 -18.74
N PRO A 719 15.61 1.35 -17.68
CA PRO A 719 15.13 2.59 -17.05
C PRO A 719 15.33 3.85 -17.89
N TYR A 720 16.11 3.78 -18.94
CA TYR A 720 16.31 4.85 -19.94
C TYR A 720 15.34 4.77 -21.13
N ALA A 721 14.53 3.72 -21.23
CA ALA A 721 13.54 3.57 -22.29
C ALA A 721 12.27 4.35 -21.96
N GLN A 722 12.21 5.61 -22.43
CA GLN A 722 11.05 6.50 -22.30
C GLN A 722 10.32 6.53 -23.66
N LEU A 723 9.52 5.51 -23.92
CA LEU A 723 8.90 5.31 -25.23
C LEU A 723 7.37 5.47 -25.13
N PRO A 724 6.73 6.03 -26.18
CA PRO A 724 5.29 6.06 -26.26
C PRO A 724 4.74 4.66 -26.55
N LEU A 725 3.65 4.32 -25.87
CA LEU A 725 2.92 3.06 -26.02
C LEU A 725 1.47 3.37 -26.40
N GLN A 726 1.01 2.71 -27.46
CA GLN A 726 -0.38 2.73 -27.89
C GLN A 726 -1.12 1.55 -27.26
N LEU A 727 -2.22 1.84 -26.56
CA LEU A 727 -3.08 0.86 -25.89
C LEU A 727 -4.42 0.78 -26.63
N GLU A 728 -4.93 -0.43 -26.83
CA GLU A 728 -6.23 -0.66 -27.48
C GLU A 728 -6.94 -1.82 -26.78
N ALA A 729 -8.13 -1.56 -26.25
CA ALA A 729 -9.00 -2.57 -25.66
C ALA A 729 -10.12 -2.93 -26.64
N GLU A 730 -10.40 -4.23 -26.80
CA GLU A 730 -11.44 -4.76 -27.67
C GLU A 730 -12.34 -5.75 -26.91
N GLY A 731 -13.58 -5.92 -27.35
CA GLY A 731 -14.53 -6.87 -26.79
C GLY A 731 -15.26 -6.33 -25.55
N ALA A 732 -15.44 -7.18 -24.54
CA ALA A 732 -16.24 -6.89 -23.33
C ALA A 732 -15.59 -5.95 -22.32
N LEU A 733 -14.41 -5.38 -22.61
CA LEU A 733 -13.69 -4.45 -21.75
C LEU A 733 -13.50 -3.09 -22.43
N GLU A 734 -13.38 -2.05 -21.64
CA GLU A 734 -12.95 -0.71 -22.04
C GLU A 734 -11.66 -0.31 -21.33
N LEU A 735 -10.87 0.52 -22.01
CA LEU A 735 -9.68 1.13 -21.44
C LEU A 735 -10.09 2.32 -20.56
N VAL A 736 -9.53 2.42 -19.38
CA VAL A 736 -9.66 3.57 -18.47
C VAL A 736 -8.41 4.42 -18.56
N GLY A 737 -8.58 5.71 -18.84
CA GLY A 737 -7.50 6.64 -19.13
C GLY A 737 -7.12 6.70 -20.61
N PRO A 738 -5.99 7.36 -20.95
CA PRO A 738 -5.60 7.63 -22.33
C PRO A 738 -5.12 6.37 -23.06
N ALA A 739 -5.43 6.32 -24.36
CA ALA A 739 -4.94 5.25 -25.24
C ALA A 739 -3.46 5.39 -25.63
N LEU A 740 -2.87 6.58 -25.46
CA LEU A 740 -1.45 6.84 -25.67
C LEU A 740 -0.81 7.21 -24.36
N VAL A 741 0.14 6.41 -23.90
CA VAL A 741 0.86 6.59 -22.64
C VAL A 741 2.37 6.56 -22.88
N THR A 742 3.15 7.06 -21.93
CA THR A 742 4.61 7.00 -21.98
C THR A 742 5.12 6.03 -20.92
N ALA A 743 6.08 5.19 -21.29
CA ALA A 743 6.84 4.41 -20.33
C ALA A 743 7.85 5.33 -19.62
N GLU A 744 7.65 5.62 -18.35
CA GLU A 744 8.56 6.44 -17.53
C GLU A 744 9.57 5.53 -16.81
N GLY A 745 10.86 5.69 -17.15
CA GLY A 745 11.87 4.78 -16.63
C GLY A 745 11.66 3.32 -17.06
N GLY A 746 11.10 3.09 -18.25
CA GLY A 746 10.77 1.77 -18.77
C GLY A 746 9.48 1.18 -18.21
N MET A 747 8.68 1.92 -17.45
CA MET A 747 7.48 1.42 -16.76
C MET A 747 6.25 2.28 -17.03
N THR A 748 5.10 1.68 -17.11
CA THR A 748 3.78 2.32 -17.16
C THR A 748 2.70 1.29 -16.80
N GLY A 749 1.44 1.61 -17.06
CA GLY A 749 0.32 0.69 -16.89
C GLY A 749 -0.97 1.26 -17.43
N CYS A 750 -2.04 0.49 -17.29
CA CYS A 750 -3.39 0.91 -17.59
C CYS A 750 -4.40 0.13 -16.74
N TYR A 751 -5.65 0.55 -16.81
CA TYR A 751 -6.77 -0.16 -16.21
C TYR A 751 -7.77 -0.54 -17.29
N LEU A 752 -8.32 -1.74 -17.14
CA LEU A 752 -9.40 -2.26 -17.97
C LEU A 752 -10.64 -2.42 -17.09
N ARG A 753 -11.79 -1.97 -17.57
CA ARG A 753 -13.07 -2.02 -16.86
C ARG A 753 -14.10 -2.81 -17.67
N THR A 754 -14.92 -3.60 -17.00
CA THR A 754 -16.08 -4.24 -17.63
C THR A 754 -17.15 -3.17 -17.92
N LYS A 755 -17.92 -3.35 -19.01
CA LYS A 755 -18.86 -2.34 -19.53
C LYS A 755 -20.30 -2.82 -19.68
N GLY A 756 -20.70 -3.84 -18.91
CA GLY A 756 -22.04 -4.40 -18.96
C GLY A 756 -22.20 -5.56 -19.96
N GLU A 757 -21.13 -6.01 -20.59
CA GLU A 757 -21.10 -7.09 -21.57
C GLU A 757 -20.28 -8.26 -21.03
N LYS A 758 -20.71 -9.49 -21.35
CA LYS A 758 -19.93 -10.72 -21.06
C LYS A 758 -19.28 -11.24 -22.34
N GLY A 759 -18.13 -11.92 -22.20
CA GLY A 759 -17.44 -12.51 -23.34
C GLY A 759 -15.93 -12.30 -23.32
N GLU A 760 -15.32 -12.56 -24.46
CA GLU A 760 -13.87 -12.40 -24.66
C GLU A 760 -13.50 -10.92 -24.84
N ALA A 761 -12.30 -10.57 -24.38
CA ALA A 761 -11.72 -9.25 -24.56
C ALA A 761 -10.21 -9.33 -24.76
N LEU A 762 -9.65 -8.31 -25.39
CA LEU A 762 -8.22 -8.20 -25.67
C LEU A 762 -7.72 -6.83 -25.25
N LEU A 763 -6.49 -6.80 -24.76
CA LEU A 763 -5.67 -5.59 -24.71
C LEU A 763 -4.47 -5.75 -25.63
N ARG A 764 -4.31 -4.86 -26.61
CA ARG A 764 -3.13 -4.74 -27.46
C ARG A 764 -2.24 -3.61 -26.96
N VAL A 765 -0.95 -3.89 -26.84
CA VAL A 765 0.07 -2.90 -26.48
C VAL A 765 1.08 -2.82 -27.61
N ARG A 766 1.24 -1.65 -28.19
CA ARG A 766 2.15 -1.39 -29.32
C ARG A 766 3.20 -0.36 -28.94
N CYS A 767 4.44 -0.66 -29.30
CA CYS A 767 5.57 0.27 -29.25
C CYS A 767 6.37 0.14 -30.56
N ALA A 768 6.87 1.24 -31.07
CA ALA A 768 7.58 1.26 -32.36
C ALA A 768 8.87 0.41 -32.38
N GLN A 769 9.44 0.11 -31.21
CA GLN A 769 10.75 -0.59 -31.10
C GLN A 769 10.61 -2.03 -30.56
N THR A 770 9.39 -2.53 -30.41
CA THR A 770 9.11 -3.87 -29.91
C THR A 770 8.09 -4.59 -30.79
N GLU A 771 7.96 -5.89 -30.61
CA GLU A 771 6.80 -6.60 -31.15
C GLU A 771 5.53 -6.21 -30.38
N GLU A 772 4.36 -6.29 -31.05
CA GLU A 772 3.06 -6.07 -30.42
C GLU A 772 2.80 -7.14 -29.36
N LEU A 773 2.33 -6.72 -28.20
CA LEU A 773 1.92 -7.61 -27.12
C LEU A 773 0.38 -7.64 -27.03
N THR A 774 -0.20 -8.82 -27.01
CA THR A 774 -1.65 -9.01 -26.84
C THR A 774 -1.94 -9.80 -25.55
N LEU A 775 -2.80 -9.27 -24.71
CA LEU A 775 -3.34 -9.93 -23.54
C LEU A 775 -4.80 -10.32 -23.77
N ARG A 776 -5.18 -11.56 -23.40
CA ARG A 776 -6.55 -12.07 -23.48
C ARG A 776 -7.21 -12.04 -22.11
N PHE A 777 -8.49 -11.70 -22.10
CA PHE A 777 -9.36 -11.63 -20.93
C PHE A 777 -10.70 -12.30 -21.21
N THR A 778 -11.37 -12.71 -20.14
CA THR A 778 -12.77 -13.16 -20.16
C THR A 778 -13.56 -12.34 -19.15
N VAL A 779 -14.78 -11.97 -19.54
CA VAL A 779 -15.76 -11.32 -18.65
C VAL A 779 -16.92 -12.29 -18.45
N GLU A 780 -17.17 -12.68 -17.19
CA GLU A 780 -18.16 -13.69 -16.78
C GLU A 780 -19.41 -13.05 -16.14
#